data_b4e374e512568e65cc55779d6a86b0af
#
_entry.id   b4e374e512568e65cc55779d6a86b0af
#
_cell.length_a   1.000
_cell.length_b   1.000
_cell.length_c   1.000
_cell.angle_alpha   90.00
_cell.angle_beta   90.00
_cell.angle_gamma   90.00
#
_symmetry.space_group_name_H-M   'P 1'
#
loop_
_entity.id
_entity.type
_entity.pdbx_description
1 polymer ?
#
loop_
_entity_poly.entity_id
_entity_poly.type
_entity_poly.pdbx_seq_one_letter_code
_entity_poly.pdbx_strand_id
1 'polypeptide(L)'
;MSQRPAHRPHPIEGALPLRRLLSDGGVHVMDGAMGTVLYERGFFVNVCYDELNLTEPRLVEGIHREYVEAGAELIETNTFGANPVKLSSFGLEAKTREINAAAARLARRAVDGAGAHALILGAMGPLGIRIEPWGPTSEAEAQGYFAPQVQGLLEGGVDGFLLETFQDLNELRQAFLAIRSQSELPVLAQVTVEEGGRTAYGTDVETVARTLESWGVDAVGLNCSVGPAEILEAIERMAAATTLPLLAQPNAGLPRKVGDRKMYLASPEYMARYARRMVDAGVRFVGGCCGTTPEHIRRMRESLLGADPGVASADPVPAPLSPPLSDPVALRERSPLGRRLAEGRFVTSVELIPPRGWDVTTLLSDARRIRLAGVDMVSIPDTPRGLSRMGSLPAATLVSREVGLEVVAHYACRDRNMLGMISDLLGAAAAGVRNVLVVTGDLSPAGPYPDHTAVFDIDSIGLTNVLSRLNHGIDPGGHPVEPATEFVIGVALNPGAADAEREARRFQWKLDAGAEFVITQPVFEGESLRPFRASGSFGPVPILVGLWPLASLRNAEFLANEVPGVRVPESVLSRMRDAEAQGGSEAAAEEGVRIAVEAFDALCAEGSNPTENPIQGVHITPPRGRLDLALRLLDELRPRLRDRGVG
;
A
#
# COMPACT_ATOMS: atom_id res chain seq x y z
N MET A 1 -0.11 -31.59 -20.73
CA MET A 1 0.74 -31.57 -19.52
C MET A 1 2.11 -32.07 -19.90
N SER A 2 3.04 -31.18 -20.17
CA SER A 2 4.43 -31.52 -20.48
C SER A 2 5.28 -30.73 -19.49
N GLN A 3 5.87 -31.43 -18.53
CA GLN A 3 6.85 -30.88 -17.60
C GLN A 3 8.09 -30.47 -18.38
N ARG A 4 8.39 -29.18 -18.44
CA ARG A 4 9.73 -28.71 -18.83
C ARG A 4 10.69 -29.00 -17.67
N PRO A 5 11.83 -29.65 -17.91
CA PRO A 5 12.84 -29.83 -16.87
C PRO A 5 13.46 -28.46 -16.53
N ALA A 6 13.56 -28.18 -15.22
CA ALA A 6 14.28 -27.03 -14.70
C ALA A 6 15.76 -27.13 -15.12
N HIS A 7 16.16 -26.33 -16.10
CA HIS A 7 17.56 -26.14 -16.45
C HIS A 7 18.22 -25.30 -15.35
N ARG A 8 18.94 -25.94 -14.41
CA ARG A 8 19.92 -25.22 -13.58
C ARG A 8 21.10 -24.88 -14.51
N PRO A 9 21.39 -23.61 -14.76
CA PRO A 9 22.58 -23.24 -15.52
C PRO A 9 23.81 -23.63 -14.68
N HIS A 10 24.75 -24.34 -15.30
CA HIS A 10 26.05 -24.58 -14.68
C HIS A 10 26.78 -23.24 -14.50
N PRO A 11 27.46 -23.03 -13.34
CA PRO A 11 28.29 -21.83 -13.14
C PRO A 11 29.30 -21.72 -14.28
N ILE A 12 29.36 -20.57 -14.92
CA ILE A 12 30.35 -20.31 -15.96
C ILE A 12 31.71 -20.18 -15.27
N GLU A 13 32.59 -21.18 -15.44
CA GLU A 13 33.96 -21.11 -14.93
C GLU A 13 34.66 -19.85 -15.46
N GLY A 14 35.19 -19.00 -14.54
CA GLY A 14 35.82 -17.73 -14.91
C GLY A 14 34.92 -16.51 -14.92
N ALA A 15 33.60 -16.64 -14.65
CA ALA A 15 32.70 -15.50 -14.56
C ALA A 15 33.02 -14.59 -13.36
N LEU A 16 32.86 -13.27 -13.56
CA LEU A 16 32.94 -12.28 -12.48
C LEU A 16 31.98 -12.66 -11.33
N PRO A 17 32.33 -12.39 -10.07
CA PRO A 17 31.51 -12.79 -8.90
C PRO A 17 30.03 -12.38 -9.04
N LEU A 18 29.74 -11.15 -9.46
CA LEU A 18 28.35 -10.67 -9.61
C LEU A 18 27.60 -11.43 -10.72
N ARG A 19 28.23 -11.78 -11.83
CA ARG A 19 27.61 -12.60 -12.90
C ARG A 19 27.23 -14.00 -12.42
N ARG A 20 27.92 -14.53 -11.41
CA ARG A 20 27.53 -15.80 -10.78
C ARG A 20 26.23 -15.66 -10.00
N LEU A 21 26.09 -14.61 -9.18
CA LEU A 21 24.83 -14.34 -8.46
C LEU A 21 23.67 -14.10 -9.43
N LEU A 22 23.91 -13.35 -10.53
CA LEU A 22 22.91 -13.12 -11.57
C LEU A 22 22.41 -14.39 -12.27
N SER A 23 23.22 -15.48 -12.25
CA SER A 23 22.91 -16.74 -12.94
C SER A 23 22.64 -17.94 -12.02
N ASP A 24 22.85 -17.86 -10.72
CA ASP A 24 22.71 -19.00 -9.79
C ASP A 24 21.26 -19.42 -9.48
N GLY A 25 20.28 -18.58 -9.81
CA GLY A 25 18.86 -18.82 -9.55
C GLY A 25 18.44 -18.54 -8.10
N GLY A 26 19.36 -18.09 -7.23
CA GLY A 26 19.10 -17.79 -5.83
C GLY A 26 18.41 -16.44 -5.60
N VAL A 27 18.03 -16.21 -4.35
CA VAL A 27 17.54 -14.92 -3.84
C VAL A 27 18.64 -14.27 -3.03
N HIS A 28 18.93 -13.00 -3.33
CA HIS A 28 20.01 -12.24 -2.73
C HIS A 28 19.47 -10.97 -2.06
N VAL A 29 20.00 -10.67 -0.88
CA VAL A 29 19.61 -9.50 -0.12
C VAL A 29 20.59 -8.35 -0.40
N MET A 30 20.05 -7.22 -0.83
CA MET A 30 20.77 -5.96 -0.98
C MET A 30 20.70 -5.18 0.33
N ASP A 31 21.47 -4.13 0.44
CA ASP A 31 21.41 -3.22 1.58
C ASP A 31 20.19 -2.29 1.57
N GLY A 32 20.23 -1.26 2.39
CA GLY A 32 19.16 -0.29 2.56
C GLY A 32 19.66 1.15 2.48
N ALA A 33 18.87 2.07 3.01
CA ALA A 33 19.11 3.49 2.86
C ALA A 33 20.44 3.95 3.49
N MET A 34 21.22 4.69 2.73
CA MET A 34 22.35 5.45 3.25
C MET A 34 21.91 6.85 3.75
N GLY A 35 21.20 7.59 2.90
CA GLY A 35 20.88 9.00 3.18
C GLY A 35 20.00 9.21 4.40
N THR A 36 18.95 8.41 4.61
CA THR A 36 18.09 8.53 5.79
C THR A 36 18.81 8.09 7.08
N VAL A 37 19.70 7.10 7.00
CA VAL A 37 20.54 6.69 8.15
C VAL A 37 21.55 7.80 8.52
N LEU A 38 22.18 8.44 7.55
CA LEU A 38 23.04 9.62 7.80
C LEU A 38 22.26 10.76 8.45
N TYR A 39 21.04 11.00 7.97
CA TYR A 39 20.15 12.01 8.54
C TYR A 39 19.83 11.71 10.02
N GLU A 40 19.49 10.48 10.36
CA GLU A 40 19.21 10.03 11.73
C GLU A 40 20.44 10.19 12.65
N ARG A 41 21.65 10.09 12.07
CA ARG A 41 22.93 10.31 12.79
C ARG A 41 23.35 11.77 12.89
N GLY A 42 22.47 12.70 12.48
CA GLY A 42 22.67 14.14 12.68
C GLY A 42 23.27 14.89 11.49
N PHE A 43 23.41 14.26 10.33
CA PHE A 43 23.80 14.92 9.09
C PHE A 43 22.56 15.38 8.32
N PHE A 44 22.27 16.67 8.33
CA PHE A 44 21.06 17.23 7.73
C PHE A 44 21.24 17.51 6.23
N VAL A 45 20.12 17.76 5.53
CA VAL A 45 20.03 17.90 4.06
C VAL A 45 20.86 19.04 3.44
N ASN A 46 21.43 19.91 4.23
CA ASN A 46 22.34 20.97 3.77
C ASN A 46 23.81 20.52 3.64
N VAL A 47 24.11 19.25 3.90
CA VAL A 47 25.44 18.64 3.77
C VAL A 47 25.44 17.74 2.53
N CYS A 48 26.55 17.77 1.80
CA CYS A 48 26.76 16.81 0.72
C CYS A 48 27.06 15.43 1.31
N TYR A 49 26.12 14.49 1.20
CA TYR A 49 26.29 13.14 1.75
C TYR A 49 27.42 12.36 1.05
N ASP A 50 27.62 12.61 -0.22
CA ASP A 50 28.68 11.97 -1.00
C ASP A 50 30.08 12.45 -0.53
N GLU A 51 30.23 13.71 -0.07
CA GLU A 51 31.48 14.21 0.48
C GLU A 51 31.87 13.54 1.81
N LEU A 52 30.90 12.97 2.55
CA LEU A 52 31.18 12.26 3.80
C LEU A 52 32.10 11.06 3.61
N ASN A 53 32.23 10.55 2.39
CA ASN A 53 33.25 9.55 2.05
C ASN A 53 34.68 10.05 2.29
N LEU A 54 34.90 11.35 2.24
CA LEU A 54 36.21 11.99 2.48
C LEU A 54 36.29 12.60 3.88
N THR A 55 35.22 13.24 4.36
CA THR A 55 35.20 14.01 5.61
C THR A 55 34.85 13.18 6.83
N GLU A 56 33.98 12.17 6.69
CA GLU A 56 33.53 11.28 7.75
C GLU A 56 33.64 9.78 7.36
N PRO A 57 34.81 9.31 6.90
CA PRO A 57 34.96 7.99 6.33
C PRO A 57 34.62 6.85 7.32
N ARG A 58 34.89 7.05 8.64
CA ARG A 58 34.56 6.05 9.65
C ARG A 58 33.07 5.85 9.84
N LEU A 59 32.29 6.94 9.70
CA LEU A 59 30.83 6.89 9.79
C LEU A 59 30.25 6.09 8.62
N VAL A 60 30.64 6.43 7.38
CA VAL A 60 30.17 5.75 6.18
C VAL A 60 30.55 4.27 6.19
N GLU A 61 31.81 3.95 6.51
CA GLU A 61 32.29 2.58 6.68
C GLU A 61 31.49 1.81 7.75
N GLY A 62 31.15 2.48 8.87
CA GLY A 62 30.33 1.91 9.94
C GLY A 62 28.94 1.53 9.49
N ILE A 63 28.27 2.38 8.68
CA ILE A 63 26.93 2.10 8.14
C ILE A 63 26.99 0.89 7.18
N HIS A 64 27.95 0.85 6.26
CA HIS A 64 28.11 -0.31 5.37
C HIS A 64 28.32 -1.60 6.17
N ARG A 65 29.14 -1.56 7.23
CA ARG A 65 29.38 -2.71 8.10
C ARG A 65 28.09 -3.18 8.77
N GLU A 66 27.27 -2.28 9.28
CA GLU A 66 25.99 -2.64 9.91
C GLU A 66 25.04 -3.35 8.91
N TYR A 67 25.01 -2.94 7.63
CA TYR A 67 24.26 -3.64 6.60
C TYR A 67 24.84 -5.02 6.27
N VAL A 68 26.16 -5.15 6.20
CA VAL A 68 26.82 -6.45 6.03
C VAL A 68 26.48 -7.39 7.20
N GLU A 69 26.56 -6.89 8.43
CA GLU A 69 26.21 -7.65 9.65
C GLU A 69 24.71 -7.98 9.73
N ALA A 70 23.86 -7.19 9.07
CA ALA A 70 22.43 -7.47 8.92
C ALA A 70 22.15 -8.56 7.86
N GLY A 71 23.17 -8.97 7.08
CA GLY A 71 23.08 -10.05 6.10
C GLY A 71 22.91 -9.61 4.67
N ALA A 72 23.22 -8.35 4.34
CA ALA A 72 23.28 -7.89 2.95
C ALA A 72 24.42 -8.59 2.20
N GLU A 73 24.13 -9.11 1.02
CA GLU A 73 25.06 -9.76 0.08
C GLU A 73 25.56 -8.82 -1.02
N LEU A 74 24.83 -7.70 -1.23
CA LEU A 74 25.20 -6.61 -2.13
C LEU A 74 25.14 -5.30 -1.37
N ILE A 75 26.20 -4.52 -1.45
CA ILE A 75 26.36 -3.21 -0.78
C ILE A 75 26.51 -2.14 -1.83
N GLU A 76 25.70 -1.10 -1.73
CA GLU A 76 25.73 0.07 -2.60
C GLU A 76 26.71 1.12 -2.04
N THR A 77 27.52 1.72 -2.92
CA THR A 77 28.41 2.80 -2.50
C THR A 77 27.62 4.06 -2.13
N ASN A 78 28.12 4.87 -1.21
CA ASN A 78 27.54 6.19 -0.91
C ASN A 78 27.90 7.21 -2.00
N THR A 79 27.31 7.04 -3.21
CA THR A 79 27.65 7.81 -4.41
C THR A 79 26.45 8.17 -5.29
N PHE A 80 25.23 8.06 -4.77
CA PHE A 80 24.01 8.39 -5.50
C PHE A 80 24.03 9.76 -6.18
N GLY A 81 24.55 10.78 -5.48
CA GLY A 81 24.68 12.15 -5.98
C GLY A 81 26.08 12.54 -6.46
N ALA A 82 27.03 11.61 -6.48
CA ALA A 82 28.44 11.89 -6.71
C ALA A 82 28.81 12.11 -8.19
N ASN A 83 27.94 12.77 -8.96
CA ASN A 83 28.22 13.24 -10.31
C ASN A 83 28.59 14.75 -10.31
N PRO A 84 29.31 15.25 -11.34
CA PRO A 84 29.78 16.64 -11.36
C PRO A 84 28.65 17.66 -11.25
N VAL A 85 27.46 17.37 -11.82
CA VAL A 85 26.31 18.29 -11.84
C VAL A 85 25.77 18.51 -10.43
N LYS A 86 25.50 17.44 -9.68
CA LYS A 86 25.03 17.57 -8.30
C LYS A 86 26.12 18.09 -7.36
N LEU A 87 27.35 17.64 -7.53
CA LEU A 87 28.48 18.09 -6.71
C LEU A 87 28.80 19.57 -6.91
N SER A 88 28.52 20.17 -8.08
CA SER A 88 28.74 21.60 -8.34
C SER A 88 27.94 22.50 -7.41
N SER A 89 26.76 22.05 -6.93
CA SER A 89 25.97 22.78 -5.93
C SER A 89 26.69 22.96 -4.58
N PHE A 90 27.75 22.19 -4.35
CA PHE A 90 28.61 22.24 -3.18
C PHE A 90 30.05 22.67 -3.50
N GLY A 91 30.34 23.02 -4.78
CA GLY A 91 31.69 23.37 -5.23
C GLY A 91 32.66 22.18 -5.24
N LEU A 92 32.14 20.97 -5.42
CA LEU A 92 32.88 19.70 -5.31
C LEU A 92 33.02 18.97 -6.65
N GLU A 93 32.63 19.57 -7.77
CA GLU A 93 32.64 18.94 -9.10
C GLU A 93 34.04 18.43 -9.50
N ALA A 94 35.10 19.13 -9.11
CA ALA A 94 36.47 18.71 -9.36
C ALA A 94 36.89 17.45 -8.58
N LYS A 95 36.19 17.12 -7.49
CA LYS A 95 36.45 15.95 -6.63
C LYS A 95 35.61 14.73 -6.99
N THR A 96 34.82 14.78 -8.07
CA THR A 96 33.90 13.69 -8.47
C THR A 96 34.60 12.33 -8.44
N ARG A 97 35.74 12.20 -9.10
CA ARG A 97 36.50 10.94 -9.18
C ARG A 97 37.03 10.48 -7.82
N GLU A 98 37.57 11.42 -7.02
CA GLU A 98 38.11 11.14 -5.68
C GLU A 98 37.03 10.63 -4.73
N ILE A 99 35.86 11.30 -4.68
CA ILE A 99 34.71 10.95 -3.83
C ILE A 99 34.23 9.53 -4.15
N ASN A 100 34.03 9.22 -5.43
CA ASN A 100 33.57 7.91 -5.89
C ASN A 100 34.56 6.79 -5.59
N ALA A 101 35.86 7.03 -5.81
CA ALA A 101 36.91 6.07 -5.49
C ALA A 101 37.01 5.81 -3.98
N ALA A 102 36.87 6.85 -3.16
CA ALA A 102 36.87 6.72 -1.71
C ALA A 102 35.67 5.91 -1.22
N ALA A 103 34.47 6.15 -1.74
CA ALA A 103 33.26 5.44 -1.38
C ALA A 103 33.36 3.92 -1.62
N ALA A 104 33.82 3.52 -2.82
CA ALA A 104 34.01 2.13 -3.15
C ALA A 104 35.02 1.43 -2.22
N ARG A 105 36.12 2.11 -1.89
CA ARG A 105 37.11 1.59 -0.92
C ARG A 105 36.56 1.49 0.50
N LEU A 106 35.68 2.41 0.92
CA LEU A 106 35.01 2.35 2.23
C LEU A 106 34.09 1.11 2.31
N ALA A 107 33.26 0.89 1.31
CA ALA A 107 32.39 -0.28 1.23
C ALA A 107 33.22 -1.57 1.25
N ARG A 108 34.33 -1.65 0.50
CA ARG A 108 35.23 -2.81 0.52
C ARG A 108 35.81 -3.07 1.91
N ARG A 109 36.34 -2.02 2.59
CA ARG A 109 36.86 -2.18 3.97
C ARG A 109 35.80 -2.65 4.94
N ALA A 110 34.57 -2.18 4.80
CA ALA A 110 33.45 -2.63 5.65
C ALA A 110 33.18 -4.12 5.48
N VAL A 111 33.16 -4.61 4.24
CA VAL A 111 32.96 -6.03 3.90
C VAL A 111 34.13 -6.87 4.44
N ASP A 112 35.37 -6.48 4.15
CA ASP A 112 36.56 -7.20 4.59
C ASP A 112 36.66 -7.24 6.13
N GLY A 113 36.35 -6.11 6.78
CA GLY A 113 36.38 -5.98 8.24
C GLY A 113 35.30 -6.79 8.95
N ALA A 114 34.20 -7.09 8.30
CA ALA A 114 33.15 -7.98 8.80
C ALA A 114 33.46 -9.47 8.54
N GLY A 115 34.50 -9.80 7.76
CA GLY A 115 34.81 -11.17 7.36
C GLY A 115 33.73 -11.80 6.46
N ALA A 116 32.97 -10.99 5.75
CA ALA A 116 31.86 -11.39 4.90
C ALA A 116 32.25 -11.44 3.42
N HIS A 117 31.36 -11.97 2.59
CA HIS A 117 31.54 -12.10 1.14
C HIS A 117 30.48 -11.29 0.38
N ALA A 118 30.22 -10.04 0.77
CA ALA A 118 29.33 -9.16 0.04
C ALA A 118 30.02 -8.53 -1.18
N LEU A 119 29.25 -8.29 -2.26
CA LEU A 119 29.71 -7.61 -3.46
C LEU A 119 29.38 -6.12 -3.39
N ILE A 120 30.17 -5.29 -4.06
CA ILE A 120 30.03 -3.83 -4.02
C ILE A 120 29.53 -3.34 -5.36
N LEU A 121 28.38 -2.67 -5.30
CA LEU A 121 27.77 -1.99 -6.45
C LEU A 121 28.07 -0.50 -6.40
N GLY A 122 28.60 0.02 -7.48
CA GLY A 122 28.77 1.45 -7.67
C GLY A 122 27.42 2.10 -7.94
N ALA A 123 26.83 2.74 -6.95
CA ALA A 123 25.52 3.38 -7.04
C ALA A 123 25.61 4.70 -7.84
N MET A 124 24.76 4.87 -8.82
CA MET A 124 24.68 6.06 -9.68
C MET A 124 23.22 6.50 -9.83
N GLY A 125 22.89 7.68 -9.34
CA GLY A 125 21.59 8.30 -9.53
C GLY A 125 21.55 9.32 -10.68
N PRO A 126 20.37 9.89 -11.00
CA PRO A 126 20.21 10.87 -12.07
C PRO A 126 21.00 12.17 -11.80
N LEU A 127 21.33 12.88 -12.87
CA LEU A 127 22.08 14.15 -12.83
C LEU A 127 21.35 15.26 -12.04
N GLY A 128 20.01 15.20 -12.02
CA GLY A 128 19.18 16.24 -11.41
C GLY A 128 18.90 17.43 -12.33
N ILE A 129 19.21 17.32 -13.61
CA ILE A 129 18.89 18.26 -14.68
C ILE A 129 18.08 17.55 -15.77
N ARG A 130 17.37 18.34 -16.60
CA ARG A 130 16.67 17.78 -17.76
C ARG A 130 17.59 17.71 -18.96
N ILE A 131 17.58 16.57 -19.64
CA ILE A 131 18.30 16.36 -20.88
C ILE A 131 17.35 16.34 -22.09
N GLU A 132 17.86 16.32 -23.30
CA GLU A 132 17.07 16.15 -24.52
C GLU A 132 16.15 14.91 -24.44
N PRO A 133 14.92 14.98 -24.99
CA PRO A 133 14.27 16.16 -25.60
C PRO A 133 13.62 17.12 -24.60
N TRP A 134 13.69 16.88 -23.30
CA TRP A 134 12.95 17.60 -22.25
C TRP A 134 13.71 18.78 -21.66
N GLY A 135 14.99 18.92 -21.99
CA GLY A 135 15.86 19.96 -21.46
C GLY A 135 16.95 20.40 -22.44
N PRO A 136 17.77 21.40 -22.05
CA PRO A 136 18.79 21.98 -22.92
C PRO A 136 20.08 21.16 -22.99
N THR A 137 20.29 20.20 -22.10
CA THR A 137 21.50 19.36 -22.06
C THR A 137 21.40 18.25 -23.10
N SER A 138 22.37 18.16 -23.99
CA SER A 138 22.39 17.09 -24.99
C SER A 138 22.67 15.72 -24.37
N GLU A 139 22.29 14.67 -25.07
CA GLU A 139 22.59 13.29 -24.66
C GLU A 139 24.10 13.06 -24.49
N ALA A 140 24.91 13.62 -25.39
CA ALA A 140 26.37 13.49 -25.34
C ALA A 140 26.98 14.21 -24.12
N GLU A 141 26.46 15.39 -23.76
CA GLU A 141 26.87 16.09 -22.56
C GLU A 141 26.49 15.31 -21.30
N ALA A 142 25.27 14.76 -21.24
CA ALA A 142 24.82 13.94 -20.14
C ALA A 142 25.72 12.70 -19.95
N GLN A 143 26.05 11.99 -21.03
CA GLN A 143 27.02 10.89 -21.00
C GLN A 143 28.37 11.35 -20.45
N GLY A 144 28.85 12.53 -20.88
CA GLY A 144 30.10 13.15 -20.42
C GLY A 144 30.09 13.45 -18.91
N TYR A 145 28.94 13.84 -18.34
CA TYR A 145 28.82 14.09 -16.90
C TYR A 145 28.85 12.80 -16.07
N PHE A 146 28.40 11.66 -16.58
CA PHE A 146 28.52 10.39 -15.87
C PHE A 146 29.94 9.79 -15.90
N ALA A 147 30.73 10.09 -16.91
CA ALA A 147 32.02 9.46 -17.11
C ALA A 147 33.02 9.58 -15.96
N PRO A 148 33.22 10.74 -15.30
CA PRO A 148 34.11 10.86 -14.13
C PRO A 148 33.64 10.03 -12.92
N GLN A 149 32.33 9.88 -12.72
CA GLN A 149 31.75 9.04 -11.67
C GLN A 149 32.11 7.57 -11.93
N VAL A 150 31.90 7.08 -13.13
CA VAL A 150 32.27 5.72 -13.55
C VAL A 150 33.77 5.46 -13.32
N GLN A 151 34.65 6.39 -13.71
CA GLN A 151 36.10 6.27 -13.50
C GLN A 151 36.46 6.11 -12.02
N GLY A 152 35.89 6.97 -11.16
CA GLY A 152 36.14 6.90 -9.72
C GLY A 152 35.69 5.57 -9.11
N LEU A 153 34.51 5.08 -9.49
CA LEU A 153 33.98 3.80 -9.02
C LEU A 153 34.88 2.62 -9.44
N LEU A 154 35.32 2.61 -10.68
CA LEU A 154 36.26 1.59 -11.19
C LEU A 154 37.60 1.61 -10.44
N GLU A 155 38.14 2.78 -10.18
CA GLU A 155 39.38 2.96 -9.39
C GLU A 155 39.24 2.53 -7.94
N GLY A 156 38.03 2.67 -7.39
CA GLY A 156 37.68 2.21 -6.07
C GLY A 156 37.52 0.70 -5.96
N GLY A 157 37.29 0.01 -7.07
CA GLY A 157 37.21 -1.46 -7.15
C GLY A 157 35.80 -2.01 -6.87
N VAL A 158 34.79 -1.50 -7.55
CA VAL A 158 33.42 -2.06 -7.54
C VAL A 158 33.33 -3.37 -8.30
N ASP A 159 32.37 -4.22 -7.93
CA ASP A 159 32.11 -5.51 -8.57
C ASP A 159 31.07 -5.40 -9.71
N GLY A 160 30.31 -4.29 -9.76
CA GLY A 160 29.33 -3.93 -10.77
C GLY A 160 28.78 -2.55 -10.53
N PHE A 161 27.80 -2.16 -11.31
CA PHE A 161 27.12 -0.87 -11.23
C PHE A 161 25.64 -1.05 -10.94
N LEU A 162 25.08 -0.12 -10.15
CA LEU A 162 23.66 0.04 -9.94
C LEU A 162 23.24 1.44 -10.42
N LEU A 163 22.44 1.48 -11.46
CA LEU A 163 21.72 2.68 -11.90
C LEU A 163 20.39 2.71 -11.16
N GLU A 164 20.15 3.72 -10.31
CA GLU A 164 18.99 3.74 -9.41
C GLU A 164 18.21 5.06 -9.46
N THR A 165 16.90 4.98 -9.21
CA THR A 165 16.02 6.15 -9.04
C THR A 165 15.88 7.02 -10.30
N PHE A 166 16.11 6.44 -11.49
CA PHE A 166 15.89 7.15 -12.74
C PHE A 166 14.40 7.23 -13.08
N GLN A 167 13.98 8.35 -13.65
CA GLN A 167 12.62 8.60 -14.13
C GLN A 167 12.56 8.74 -15.66
N ASP A 168 13.64 9.17 -16.28
CA ASP A 168 13.80 9.36 -17.71
C ASP A 168 14.69 8.26 -18.30
N LEU A 169 14.14 7.49 -19.25
CA LEU A 169 14.88 6.43 -19.93
C LEU A 169 16.02 6.98 -20.82
N ASN A 170 15.91 8.20 -21.35
CA ASN A 170 17.00 8.80 -22.12
C ASN A 170 18.20 9.09 -21.22
N GLU A 171 17.96 9.66 -20.03
CA GLU A 171 19.02 9.91 -19.05
C GLU A 171 19.65 8.60 -18.57
N LEU A 172 18.82 7.60 -18.23
CA LEU A 172 19.28 6.27 -17.82
C LEU A 172 20.15 5.63 -18.89
N ARG A 173 19.80 5.80 -20.19
CA ARG A 173 20.61 5.32 -21.30
C ARG A 173 21.98 5.96 -21.35
N GLN A 174 22.09 7.28 -21.10
CA GLN A 174 23.38 7.95 -21.12
C GLN A 174 24.28 7.50 -19.97
N ALA A 175 23.72 7.25 -18.79
CA ALA A 175 24.45 6.64 -17.68
C ALA A 175 24.95 5.23 -18.03
N PHE A 176 24.09 4.39 -18.63
CA PHE A 176 24.47 3.06 -19.11
C PHE A 176 25.58 3.10 -20.16
N LEU A 177 25.46 3.99 -21.15
CA LEU A 177 26.49 4.15 -22.21
C LEU A 177 27.82 4.68 -21.63
N ALA A 178 27.79 5.56 -20.64
CA ALA A 178 28.98 6.02 -19.94
C ALA A 178 29.72 4.85 -19.24
N ILE A 179 29.00 3.91 -18.64
CA ILE A 179 29.57 2.70 -18.05
C ILE A 179 30.15 1.80 -19.16
N ARG A 180 29.36 1.47 -20.16
CA ARG A 180 29.78 0.55 -21.25
C ARG A 180 30.95 1.06 -22.08
N SER A 181 31.14 2.39 -22.13
CA SER A 181 32.34 2.96 -22.80
C SER A 181 33.64 2.70 -22.04
N GLN A 182 33.57 2.29 -20.76
CA GLN A 182 34.71 2.16 -19.86
C GLN A 182 34.83 0.79 -19.19
N SER A 183 33.78 -0.03 -19.19
CA SER A 183 33.73 -1.27 -18.39
C SER A 183 32.76 -2.31 -18.96
N GLU A 184 33.13 -3.59 -18.79
CA GLU A 184 32.31 -4.76 -19.07
C GLU A 184 31.69 -5.37 -17.76
N LEU A 185 31.85 -4.69 -16.64
CA LEU A 185 31.23 -5.13 -15.38
C LEU A 185 29.70 -5.16 -15.49
N PRO A 186 29.03 -6.05 -14.76
CA PRO A 186 27.56 -6.08 -14.76
C PRO A 186 26.92 -4.75 -14.37
N VAL A 187 25.81 -4.42 -15.04
CA VAL A 187 24.99 -3.24 -14.75
C VAL A 187 23.58 -3.66 -14.40
N LEU A 188 23.15 -3.33 -13.20
CA LEU A 188 21.79 -3.46 -12.72
C LEU A 188 21.11 -2.10 -12.88
N ALA A 189 19.86 -2.06 -13.35
CA ALA A 189 19.18 -0.80 -13.62
C ALA A 189 17.79 -0.76 -12.98
N GLN A 190 17.53 0.28 -12.22
CA GLN A 190 16.26 0.53 -11.54
C GLN A 190 15.68 1.88 -11.94
N VAL A 191 14.38 1.89 -12.15
CA VAL A 191 13.61 3.14 -12.28
C VAL A 191 12.73 3.35 -11.07
N THR A 192 12.35 4.60 -10.86
CA THR A 192 11.33 4.93 -9.88
C THR A 192 9.99 5.21 -10.56
N VAL A 193 8.92 4.79 -9.93
CA VAL A 193 7.56 4.91 -10.45
C VAL A 193 6.66 5.64 -9.47
N GLU A 194 5.63 6.27 -10.00
CA GLU A 194 4.53 6.87 -9.24
C GLU A 194 3.39 5.85 -9.05
N GLU A 195 2.32 6.24 -8.36
CA GLU A 195 1.11 5.43 -8.26
C GLU A 195 0.60 5.02 -9.66
N GLY A 196 0.32 3.72 -9.83
CA GLY A 196 -0.08 3.15 -11.12
C GLY A 196 1.06 2.58 -11.96
N GLY A 197 2.31 2.55 -11.45
CA GLY A 197 3.44 1.86 -12.08
C GLY A 197 3.91 2.52 -13.38
N ARG A 198 3.95 3.86 -13.39
CA ARG A 198 4.54 4.67 -14.48
C ARG A 198 5.63 5.57 -13.93
N THR A 199 6.67 5.80 -14.73
CA THR A 199 7.66 6.83 -14.39
C THR A 199 7.00 8.23 -14.46
N ALA A 200 7.64 9.25 -13.88
CA ALA A 200 7.16 10.63 -13.97
C ALA A 200 7.00 11.15 -15.41
N TYR A 201 7.67 10.53 -16.38
CA TYR A 201 7.53 10.81 -17.82
C TYR A 201 6.48 9.93 -18.51
N GLY A 202 5.68 9.17 -17.74
CA GLY A 202 4.53 8.40 -18.20
C GLY A 202 4.86 7.02 -18.80
N THR A 203 6.11 6.58 -18.77
CA THR A 203 6.51 5.25 -19.27
C THR A 203 6.07 4.15 -18.31
N ASP A 204 5.34 3.16 -18.80
CA ASP A 204 4.92 2.00 -18.00
C ASP A 204 6.07 1.01 -17.77
N VAL A 205 5.96 0.21 -16.69
CA VAL A 205 7.02 -0.71 -16.27
C VAL A 205 7.30 -1.82 -17.27
N GLU A 206 6.31 -2.24 -18.05
CA GLU A 206 6.48 -3.23 -19.11
C GLU A 206 7.36 -2.69 -20.27
N THR A 207 7.16 -1.43 -20.63
CA THR A 207 7.99 -0.73 -21.61
C THR A 207 9.40 -0.50 -21.07
N VAL A 208 9.52 -0.10 -19.80
CA VAL A 208 10.83 0.02 -19.12
C VAL A 208 11.59 -1.30 -19.20
N ALA A 209 10.97 -2.41 -18.78
CA ALA A 209 11.61 -3.72 -18.76
C ALA A 209 12.15 -4.13 -20.15
N ARG A 210 11.29 -4.08 -21.18
CA ARG A 210 11.68 -4.41 -22.56
C ARG A 210 12.80 -3.50 -23.09
N THR A 211 12.74 -2.22 -22.76
CA THR A 211 13.74 -1.24 -23.19
C THR A 211 15.11 -1.53 -22.58
N LEU A 212 15.16 -1.73 -21.27
CA LEU A 212 16.40 -2.03 -20.54
C LEU A 212 17.00 -3.38 -20.99
N GLU A 213 16.15 -4.41 -21.18
CA GLU A 213 16.58 -5.70 -21.73
C GLU A 213 17.21 -5.54 -23.12
N SER A 214 16.62 -4.69 -23.98
CA SER A 214 17.16 -4.41 -25.31
C SER A 214 18.53 -3.71 -25.32
N TRP A 215 18.87 -2.98 -24.26
CA TRP A 215 20.18 -2.34 -24.10
C TRP A 215 21.26 -3.32 -23.60
N GLY A 216 20.85 -4.46 -23.05
CA GLY A 216 21.78 -5.46 -22.52
C GLY A 216 22.25 -5.14 -21.10
N VAL A 217 21.37 -4.59 -20.26
CA VAL A 217 21.60 -4.56 -18.81
C VAL A 217 21.50 -5.98 -18.25
N ASP A 218 22.14 -6.23 -17.11
CA ASP A 218 22.23 -7.58 -16.53
C ASP A 218 21.06 -7.91 -15.60
N ALA A 219 20.35 -6.89 -15.06
CA ALA A 219 19.12 -7.04 -14.27
C ALA A 219 18.31 -5.73 -14.28
N VAL A 220 16.99 -5.83 -14.08
CA VAL A 220 16.07 -4.68 -14.09
C VAL A 220 15.22 -4.63 -12.84
N GLY A 221 14.80 -3.44 -12.42
CA GLY A 221 13.98 -3.34 -11.23
C GLY A 221 13.42 -1.97 -10.94
N LEU A 222 12.86 -1.87 -9.73
CA LEU A 222 12.21 -0.67 -9.21
C LEU A 222 12.76 -0.32 -7.83
N ASN A 223 12.95 0.97 -7.58
CA ASN A 223 13.34 1.45 -6.26
C ASN A 223 12.70 2.79 -5.92
N CYS A 224 12.68 3.12 -4.63
CA CYS A 224 12.28 4.43 -4.11
C CYS A 224 10.84 4.85 -4.47
N SER A 225 10.52 6.14 -4.32
CA SER A 225 9.26 6.85 -4.61
C SER A 225 8.05 6.34 -3.83
N VAL A 226 7.70 5.08 -3.97
CA VAL A 226 6.51 4.46 -3.37
C VAL A 226 6.86 3.37 -2.36
N GLY A 227 5.85 2.89 -1.63
CA GLY A 227 6.00 1.84 -0.64
C GLY A 227 6.07 0.43 -1.24
N PRO A 228 6.24 -0.60 -0.39
CA PRO A 228 6.43 -1.96 -0.87
C PRO A 228 5.20 -2.56 -1.56
N ALA A 229 3.99 -2.08 -1.27
CA ALA A 229 2.77 -2.57 -1.91
C ALA A 229 2.72 -2.17 -3.40
N GLU A 230 2.96 -0.90 -3.67
CA GLU A 230 2.96 -0.35 -5.02
C GLU A 230 4.13 -0.88 -5.85
N ILE A 231 5.31 -1.08 -5.23
CA ILE A 231 6.45 -1.72 -5.89
C ILE A 231 6.10 -3.16 -6.26
N LEU A 232 5.44 -3.93 -5.39
CA LEU A 232 5.03 -5.31 -5.69
C LEU A 232 4.09 -5.35 -6.91
N GLU A 233 3.05 -4.52 -6.94
CA GLU A 233 2.11 -4.45 -8.07
C GLU A 233 2.82 -4.11 -9.40
N ALA A 234 3.77 -3.17 -9.35
CA ALA A 234 4.54 -2.80 -10.53
C ALA A 234 5.52 -3.89 -10.96
N ILE A 235 6.15 -4.60 -10.01
CA ILE A 235 7.06 -5.71 -10.27
C ILE A 235 6.34 -6.91 -10.89
N GLU A 236 5.13 -7.26 -10.46
CA GLU A 236 4.33 -8.34 -11.05
C GLU A 236 4.09 -8.09 -12.56
N ARG A 237 3.81 -6.85 -12.93
CA ARG A 237 3.67 -6.43 -14.33
C ARG A 237 5.01 -6.45 -15.07
N MET A 238 6.08 -5.98 -14.43
CA MET A 238 7.43 -6.00 -15.00
C MET A 238 7.90 -7.43 -15.26
N ALA A 239 7.64 -8.36 -14.35
CA ALA A 239 7.98 -9.78 -14.46
C ALA A 239 7.38 -10.45 -15.72
N ALA A 240 6.20 -10.05 -16.13
CA ALA A 240 5.55 -10.56 -17.34
C ALA A 240 6.20 -10.03 -18.64
N ALA A 241 7.05 -8.99 -18.57
CA ALA A 241 7.57 -8.27 -19.71
C ALA A 241 9.06 -8.51 -20.00
N THR A 242 9.79 -9.22 -19.12
CA THR A 242 11.23 -9.47 -19.26
C THR A 242 11.63 -10.86 -18.77
N THR A 243 12.79 -11.33 -19.24
CA THR A 243 13.43 -12.56 -18.78
C THR A 243 14.62 -12.30 -17.84
N LEU A 244 14.99 -11.04 -17.67
CA LEU A 244 16.10 -10.66 -16.80
C LEU A 244 15.77 -10.85 -15.31
N PRO A 245 16.79 -11.06 -14.47
CA PRO A 245 16.64 -11.04 -13.03
C PRO A 245 16.00 -9.73 -12.56
N LEU A 246 15.06 -9.82 -11.62
CA LEU A 246 14.34 -8.66 -11.10
C LEU A 246 14.94 -8.18 -9.78
N LEU A 247 14.96 -6.83 -9.61
CA LEU A 247 15.36 -6.15 -8.40
C LEU A 247 14.18 -5.37 -7.80
N ALA A 248 14.10 -5.30 -6.48
CA ALA A 248 13.13 -4.47 -5.78
C ALA A 248 13.71 -3.86 -4.50
N GLN A 249 13.73 -2.52 -4.41
CA GLN A 249 14.17 -1.78 -3.23
C GLN A 249 13.15 -0.68 -2.87
N PRO A 250 12.01 -1.06 -2.27
CA PRO A 250 10.99 -0.11 -1.85
C PRO A 250 11.45 0.78 -0.71
N ASN A 251 10.81 1.94 -0.57
CA ASN A 251 10.89 2.73 0.65
C ASN A 251 10.23 2.00 1.83
N ALA A 252 10.63 2.33 3.05
CA ALA A 252 9.92 1.90 4.25
C ALA A 252 8.58 2.65 4.41
N GLY A 253 7.71 2.49 3.41
CA GLY A 253 6.44 3.21 3.25
C GLY A 253 6.59 4.55 2.52
N LEU A 254 5.51 5.32 2.44
CA LEU A 254 5.53 6.64 1.82
C LEU A 254 6.25 7.67 2.72
N PRO A 255 7.02 8.59 2.13
CA PRO A 255 7.69 9.63 2.90
C PRO A 255 6.69 10.59 3.55
N ARG A 256 6.89 10.86 4.81
CA ARG A 256 6.13 11.82 5.60
C ARG A 256 6.95 13.07 5.87
N LYS A 257 6.32 14.23 5.68
CA LYS A 257 6.90 15.48 6.15
C LYS A 257 6.40 15.77 7.56
N VAL A 258 7.30 15.72 8.55
CA VAL A 258 7.02 16.11 9.93
C VAL A 258 7.92 17.33 10.25
N GLY A 259 7.32 18.52 10.17
CA GLY A 259 8.12 19.76 10.13
C GLY A 259 8.97 19.80 8.86
N ASP A 260 10.29 20.00 9.02
CA ASP A 260 11.24 19.94 7.89
C ASP A 260 11.82 18.54 7.64
N ARG A 261 11.31 17.51 8.31
CA ARG A 261 11.83 16.13 8.24
C ARG A 261 10.95 15.23 7.40
N LYS A 262 11.58 14.43 6.54
CA LYS A 262 10.93 13.29 5.89
C LYS A 262 11.13 12.05 6.77
N MET A 263 10.04 11.42 7.20
CA MET A 263 10.06 10.19 7.99
C MET A 263 9.41 9.05 7.19
N TYR A 264 9.89 7.82 7.41
CA TYR A 264 9.38 6.61 6.82
C TYR A 264 9.01 5.65 7.95
N LEU A 265 7.85 4.99 7.89
CA LEU A 265 7.25 4.38 9.08
C LEU A 265 6.82 2.91 8.88
N ALA A 266 7.14 2.29 7.75
CA ALA A 266 6.90 0.85 7.61
C ALA A 266 7.84 0.07 8.54
N SER A 267 7.29 -0.87 9.31
CA SER A 267 8.10 -1.67 10.23
C SER A 267 8.99 -2.68 9.51
N PRO A 268 10.10 -3.14 10.14
CA PRO A 268 10.94 -4.19 9.59
C PRO A 268 10.18 -5.46 9.21
N GLU A 269 9.18 -5.86 10.00
CA GLU A 269 8.36 -7.05 9.73
C GLU A 269 7.43 -6.86 8.53
N TYR A 270 6.90 -5.65 8.36
CA TYR A 270 6.10 -5.33 7.19
C TYR A 270 6.94 -5.42 5.92
N MET A 271 8.13 -4.81 5.92
CA MET A 271 9.06 -4.87 4.80
C MET A 271 9.49 -6.31 4.51
N ALA A 272 9.77 -7.12 5.53
CA ALA A 272 10.13 -8.53 5.38
C ALA A 272 9.02 -9.37 4.71
N ARG A 273 7.75 -9.14 5.06
CA ARG A 273 6.62 -9.80 4.41
C ARG A 273 6.49 -9.44 2.94
N TYR A 274 6.69 -8.16 2.61
CA TYR A 274 6.65 -7.75 1.21
C TYR A 274 7.86 -8.23 0.43
N ALA A 275 9.05 -8.28 1.04
CA ALA A 275 10.22 -8.90 0.43
C ALA A 275 9.93 -10.36 0.03
N ARG A 276 9.25 -11.13 0.89
CA ARG A 276 8.82 -12.49 0.54
C ARG A 276 7.85 -12.52 -0.64
N ARG A 277 6.82 -11.66 -0.64
CA ARG A 277 5.86 -11.57 -1.75
C ARG A 277 6.53 -11.16 -3.07
N MET A 278 7.52 -10.26 -3.02
CA MET A 278 8.31 -9.87 -4.19
C MET A 278 9.12 -11.05 -4.73
N VAL A 279 9.70 -11.86 -3.86
CA VAL A 279 10.38 -13.10 -4.26
C VAL A 279 9.42 -14.10 -4.87
N ASP A 280 8.24 -14.27 -4.30
CA ASP A 280 7.18 -15.12 -4.86
C ASP A 280 6.72 -14.61 -6.24
N ALA A 281 6.77 -13.30 -6.50
CA ALA A 281 6.53 -12.67 -7.80
C ALA A 281 7.73 -12.75 -8.78
N GLY A 282 8.85 -13.35 -8.36
CA GLY A 282 10.02 -13.57 -9.22
C GLY A 282 11.20 -12.64 -8.99
N VAL A 283 11.14 -11.76 -7.97
CA VAL A 283 12.29 -10.92 -7.60
C VAL A 283 13.42 -11.78 -7.06
N ARG A 284 14.64 -11.49 -7.52
CA ARG A 284 15.84 -12.19 -7.11
C ARG A 284 16.78 -11.36 -6.24
N PHE A 285 16.73 -10.05 -6.39
CA PHE A 285 17.53 -9.11 -5.62
C PHE A 285 16.58 -8.18 -4.86
N VAL A 286 16.55 -8.30 -3.54
CA VAL A 286 15.63 -7.54 -2.70
C VAL A 286 16.38 -6.81 -1.61
N GLY A 287 16.04 -5.54 -1.43
CA GLY A 287 16.61 -4.68 -0.40
C GLY A 287 15.63 -3.59 0.00
N GLY A 288 16.16 -2.46 0.41
CA GLY A 288 15.35 -1.32 0.76
C GLY A 288 15.93 0.00 0.26
N CYS A 289 15.08 1.01 0.13
CA CYS A 289 15.47 2.38 -0.17
C CYS A 289 15.16 3.28 1.04
N CYS A 290 14.73 4.50 0.83
CA CYS A 290 14.53 5.49 1.88
C CYS A 290 13.76 4.97 3.10
N GLY A 291 14.25 5.30 4.29
CA GLY A 291 13.65 4.91 5.58
C GLY A 291 13.97 3.49 6.03
N THR A 292 14.61 2.66 5.22
CA THR A 292 15.07 1.34 5.68
C THR A 292 16.36 1.46 6.49
N THR A 293 16.52 0.58 7.46
CA THR A 293 17.66 0.51 8.39
C THR A 293 18.28 -0.88 8.37
N PRO A 294 19.45 -1.11 8.98
CA PRO A 294 20.02 -2.44 9.11
C PRO A 294 19.05 -3.48 9.72
N GLU A 295 18.15 -3.06 10.62
CA GLU A 295 17.13 -3.97 11.17
C GLU A 295 16.11 -4.42 10.12
N HIS A 296 15.70 -3.54 9.21
CA HIS A 296 14.83 -3.92 8.08
C HIS A 296 15.49 -5.00 7.22
N ILE A 297 16.76 -4.81 6.87
CA ILE A 297 17.52 -5.76 6.04
C ILE A 297 17.70 -7.09 6.77
N ARG A 298 17.98 -7.07 8.08
CA ARG A 298 18.07 -8.29 8.90
C ARG A 298 16.76 -9.08 8.86
N ARG A 299 15.61 -8.43 9.04
CA ARG A 299 14.30 -9.09 9.00
C ARG A 299 13.96 -9.62 7.60
N MET A 300 14.31 -8.88 6.55
CA MET A 300 14.18 -9.38 5.18
C MET A 300 15.03 -10.63 4.99
N ARG A 301 16.31 -10.61 5.38
CA ARG A 301 17.21 -11.76 5.27
C ARG A 301 16.66 -12.99 6.00
N GLU A 302 16.23 -12.82 7.25
CA GLU A 302 15.64 -13.90 8.05
C GLU A 302 14.41 -14.52 7.36
N SER A 303 13.53 -13.69 6.79
CA SER A 303 12.30 -14.15 6.12
C SER A 303 12.55 -14.84 4.77
N LEU A 304 13.71 -14.61 4.15
CA LEU A 304 14.05 -15.14 2.83
C LEU A 304 14.96 -16.35 2.86
N LEU A 305 15.41 -16.79 4.03
CA LEU A 305 16.24 -18.01 4.15
C LEU A 305 15.49 -19.23 3.58
N GLY A 306 16.04 -19.80 2.49
CA GLY A 306 15.46 -20.94 1.78
C GLY A 306 14.32 -20.62 0.82
N ALA A 307 14.14 -19.35 0.44
CA ALA A 307 13.16 -18.94 -0.58
C ALA A 307 13.66 -19.24 -2.00
N ASP A 308 12.79 -19.84 -2.82
CA ASP A 308 13.00 -20.01 -4.27
C ASP A 308 12.15 -19.00 -5.04
N PRO A 309 12.71 -18.26 -6.02
CA PRO A 309 11.94 -17.30 -6.84
C PRO A 309 10.83 -17.99 -7.63
N GLY A 310 9.63 -17.39 -7.63
CA GLY A 310 8.50 -17.86 -8.44
C GLY A 310 7.84 -19.15 -7.94
N VAL A 311 8.23 -19.68 -6.79
CA VAL A 311 7.53 -20.78 -6.13
C VAL A 311 6.71 -20.18 -4.99
N ALA A 312 5.41 -20.03 -5.19
CA ALA A 312 4.52 -19.63 -4.11
C ALA A 312 4.70 -20.62 -2.95
N SER A 313 5.20 -20.15 -1.82
CA SER A 313 5.41 -20.98 -0.65
C SER A 313 4.06 -21.38 -0.07
N ALA A 314 3.74 -22.67 -0.15
CA ALA A 314 2.56 -23.24 0.48
C ALA A 314 2.72 -23.39 2.02
N ASP A 315 3.94 -23.20 2.52
CA ASP A 315 4.19 -23.28 3.96
C ASP A 315 4.22 -21.86 4.57
N PRO A 316 3.52 -21.64 5.68
CA PRO A 316 3.68 -20.40 6.42
C PRO A 316 5.13 -20.29 6.88
N VAL A 317 5.81 -19.20 6.48
CA VAL A 317 7.13 -18.85 7.00
C VAL A 317 7.04 -18.85 8.52
N PRO A 318 7.90 -19.58 9.26
CA PRO A 318 7.94 -19.45 10.70
C PRO A 318 8.15 -17.98 11.03
N ALA A 319 7.17 -17.39 11.71
CA ALA A 319 7.31 -16.02 12.19
C ALA A 319 8.63 -15.92 12.98
N PRO A 320 9.42 -14.83 12.83
CA PRO A 320 10.51 -14.57 13.77
C PRO A 320 9.94 -14.72 15.17
N LEU A 321 10.78 -15.13 16.13
CA LEU A 321 10.43 -15.33 17.53
C LEU A 321 9.97 -14.01 18.19
N SER A 322 8.90 -13.46 17.66
CA SER A 322 7.99 -12.60 18.41
C SER A 322 7.43 -13.46 19.54
N PRO A 323 7.18 -12.93 20.71
CA PRO A 323 6.47 -13.68 21.73
C PRO A 323 5.28 -14.37 21.07
N PRO A 324 5.02 -15.66 21.40
CA PRO A 324 3.98 -16.40 20.70
C PRO A 324 2.71 -15.56 20.70
N LEU A 325 2.23 -15.24 19.49
CA LEU A 325 0.99 -14.49 19.33
C LEU A 325 -0.10 -15.27 20.08
N SER A 326 -0.79 -14.65 21.00
CA SER A 326 -1.95 -15.27 21.61
C SER A 326 -3.01 -15.48 20.53
N ASP A 327 -3.67 -16.64 20.51
CA ASP A 327 -4.82 -16.81 19.62
C ASP A 327 -5.85 -15.72 19.94
N PRO A 328 -6.37 -15.00 18.95
CA PRO A 328 -7.35 -13.96 19.20
C PRO A 328 -8.65 -14.60 19.71
N VAL A 329 -9.39 -13.86 20.52
CA VAL A 329 -10.74 -14.27 20.92
C VAL A 329 -11.56 -14.61 19.69
N ALA A 330 -12.31 -15.72 19.72
CA ALA A 330 -13.12 -16.16 18.58
C ALA A 330 -14.09 -15.07 18.12
N LEU A 331 -14.23 -14.87 16.81
CA LEU A 331 -15.07 -13.81 16.21
C LEU A 331 -16.46 -13.70 16.87
N ARG A 332 -17.13 -14.85 17.11
CA ARG A 332 -18.47 -14.92 17.71
C ARG A 332 -18.54 -14.39 19.15
N GLU A 333 -17.42 -14.28 19.83
CA GLU A 333 -17.34 -13.89 21.23
C GLU A 333 -16.99 -12.42 21.42
N ARG A 334 -16.48 -11.74 20.36
CA ARG A 334 -15.99 -10.36 20.44
C ARG A 334 -17.10 -9.31 20.46
N SER A 335 -18.21 -9.53 19.74
CA SER A 335 -19.33 -8.60 19.67
C SER A 335 -20.62 -9.27 19.20
N PRO A 336 -21.80 -8.63 19.40
CA PRO A 336 -23.06 -9.07 18.78
C PRO A 336 -22.96 -9.18 17.25
N LEU A 337 -22.27 -8.24 16.57
CA LEU A 337 -22.01 -8.33 15.13
C LEU A 337 -21.15 -9.56 14.81
N GLY A 338 -20.02 -9.74 15.48
CA GLY A 338 -19.13 -10.87 15.28
C GLY A 338 -19.85 -12.21 15.43
N ARG A 339 -20.75 -12.31 16.42
CA ARG A 339 -21.60 -13.50 16.60
C ARG A 339 -22.52 -13.75 15.40
N ARG A 340 -23.25 -12.72 14.93
CA ARG A 340 -24.15 -12.84 13.79
C ARG A 340 -23.41 -13.26 12.52
N LEU A 341 -22.24 -12.66 12.27
CA LEU A 341 -21.40 -12.99 11.13
C LEU A 341 -20.93 -14.44 11.19
N ALA A 342 -20.44 -14.91 12.34
CA ALA A 342 -19.97 -16.27 12.53
C ALA A 342 -21.10 -17.32 12.44
N GLU A 343 -22.33 -16.93 12.79
CA GLU A 343 -23.54 -17.79 12.69
C GLU A 343 -24.19 -17.77 11.30
N GLY A 344 -23.65 -17.01 10.34
CA GLY A 344 -24.24 -16.86 9.01
C GLY A 344 -25.56 -16.08 9.01
N ARG A 345 -25.86 -15.31 10.06
CA ARG A 345 -27.11 -14.55 10.19
C ARG A 345 -27.03 -13.26 9.39
N PHE A 346 -28.11 -12.95 8.69
CA PHE A 346 -28.21 -11.71 7.93
C PHE A 346 -28.20 -10.47 8.84
N VAL A 347 -27.49 -9.41 8.43
CA VAL A 347 -27.26 -8.19 9.21
C VAL A 347 -27.83 -6.97 8.48
N THR A 348 -28.56 -6.13 9.21
CA THR A 348 -29.03 -4.82 8.72
C THR A 348 -28.24 -3.69 9.37
N SER A 349 -27.75 -2.77 8.55
CA SER A 349 -26.95 -1.61 8.98
C SER A 349 -27.49 -0.33 8.36
N VAL A 350 -27.48 0.77 9.13
CA VAL A 350 -27.79 2.12 8.64
C VAL A 350 -26.65 3.07 9.00
N GLU A 351 -26.20 3.87 8.05
CA GLU A 351 -25.18 4.88 8.31
C GLU A 351 -25.76 6.05 9.09
N LEU A 352 -25.02 6.50 10.11
CA LEU A 352 -25.40 7.60 10.98
C LEU A 352 -24.26 8.63 11.06
N ILE A 353 -24.45 9.79 10.46
CA ILE A 353 -23.41 10.81 10.32
C ILE A 353 -23.22 11.55 11.68
N PRO A 354 -21.99 11.63 12.22
CA PRO A 354 -21.72 12.36 13.45
C PRO A 354 -21.92 13.87 13.29
N PRO A 355 -22.24 14.61 14.36
CA PRO A 355 -22.50 16.06 14.30
C PRO A 355 -21.24 16.85 13.97
N ARG A 356 -21.42 18.07 13.43
CA ARG A 356 -20.32 19.02 13.18
C ARG A 356 -19.77 19.67 14.46
N GLY A 357 -20.55 19.65 15.54
CA GLY A 357 -20.19 20.15 16.84
C GLY A 357 -20.15 19.02 17.86
N TRP A 358 -20.32 19.37 19.12
CA TRP A 358 -20.35 18.44 20.25
C TRP A 358 -21.77 18.12 20.77
N ASP A 359 -22.82 18.78 20.21
CA ASP A 359 -24.21 18.44 20.54
C ASP A 359 -24.62 17.14 19.85
N VAL A 360 -24.89 16.12 20.66
CA VAL A 360 -25.24 14.75 20.25
C VAL A 360 -26.74 14.48 20.24
N THR A 361 -27.56 15.47 20.53
CA THR A 361 -29.02 15.30 20.68
C THR A 361 -29.64 14.64 19.44
N THR A 362 -29.35 15.16 18.24
CA THR A 362 -29.86 14.59 16.99
C THR A 362 -29.30 13.20 16.72
N LEU A 363 -27.98 13.00 16.93
CA LEU A 363 -27.31 11.70 16.77
C LEU A 363 -28.00 10.61 17.60
N LEU A 364 -28.21 10.88 18.87
CA LEU A 364 -28.83 9.92 19.79
C LEU A 364 -30.33 9.71 19.50
N SER A 365 -31.05 10.78 19.07
CA SER A 365 -32.44 10.69 18.63
C SER A 365 -32.58 9.78 17.41
N ASP A 366 -31.75 9.98 16.40
CA ASP A 366 -31.78 9.18 15.19
C ASP A 366 -31.34 7.74 15.46
N ALA A 367 -30.34 7.52 16.30
CA ALA A 367 -29.96 6.18 16.75
C ALA A 367 -31.12 5.43 17.44
N ARG A 368 -31.91 6.12 18.30
CA ARG A 368 -33.10 5.53 18.93
C ARG A 368 -34.17 5.16 17.90
N ARG A 369 -34.39 6.02 16.89
CA ARG A 369 -35.34 5.72 15.78
C ARG A 369 -34.90 4.48 15.01
N ILE A 370 -33.61 4.39 14.68
CA ILE A 370 -33.02 3.23 13.98
C ILE A 370 -33.18 1.95 14.81
N ARG A 371 -32.91 2.02 16.13
CA ARG A 371 -33.10 0.90 17.05
C ARG A 371 -34.58 0.45 17.11
N LEU A 372 -35.50 1.39 17.21
CA LEU A 372 -36.95 1.10 17.22
C LEU A 372 -37.44 0.49 15.91
N ALA A 373 -36.79 0.83 14.81
CA ALA A 373 -37.01 0.21 13.51
C ALA A 373 -36.43 -1.22 13.40
N GLY A 374 -35.81 -1.77 14.45
CA GLY A 374 -35.28 -3.14 14.45
C GLY A 374 -34.06 -3.35 13.59
N VAL A 375 -33.26 -2.30 13.34
CA VAL A 375 -31.96 -2.40 12.68
C VAL A 375 -30.94 -3.02 13.63
N ASP A 376 -30.11 -3.93 13.14
CA ASP A 376 -29.14 -4.65 13.96
C ASP A 376 -28.00 -3.76 14.44
N MET A 377 -27.52 -2.84 13.59
CA MET A 377 -26.40 -1.96 13.92
C MET A 377 -26.44 -0.63 13.14
N VAL A 378 -25.67 0.34 13.60
CA VAL A 378 -25.34 1.54 12.83
C VAL A 378 -23.87 1.58 12.48
N SER A 379 -23.54 2.21 11.35
CA SER A 379 -22.16 2.57 11.03
C SER A 379 -21.97 4.07 11.14
N ILE A 380 -20.82 4.50 11.65
CA ILE A 380 -20.52 5.91 11.88
C ILE A 380 -19.26 6.28 11.08
N PRO A 381 -19.36 7.09 10.00
CA PRO A 381 -18.23 7.45 9.17
C PRO A 381 -17.26 8.40 9.88
N ASP A 382 -15.98 8.30 9.55
CA ASP A 382 -14.91 9.14 10.08
C ASP A 382 -14.62 10.30 9.13
N THR A 383 -14.85 11.53 9.57
CA THR A 383 -14.63 12.79 8.82
C THR A 383 -15.04 12.72 7.34
N PRO A 384 -16.27 12.32 7.03
CA PRO A 384 -16.71 12.12 5.66
C PRO A 384 -16.53 13.42 4.83
N ARG A 385 -16.00 13.29 3.61
CA ARG A 385 -15.69 14.39 2.67
C ARG A 385 -14.67 15.41 3.21
N GLY A 386 -13.78 15.02 4.13
CA GLY A 386 -12.79 15.95 4.71
C GLY A 386 -13.39 17.12 5.49
N LEU A 387 -14.62 16.96 5.99
CA LEU A 387 -15.28 17.98 6.82
C LEU A 387 -15.05 17.69 8.30
N SER A 388 -14.69 18.73 9.06
CA SER A 388 -14.57 18.62 10.52
C SER A 388 -15.90 18.20 11.15
N ARG A 389 -15.84 17.10 11.90
CA ARG A 389 -16.98 16.51 12.64
C ARG A 389 -16.47 15.87 13.93
N MET A 390 -17.39 15.52 14.81
CA MET A 390 -17.08 14.61 15.92
C MET A 390 -16.46 13.32 15.36
N GLY A 391 -15.38 12.84 15.96
CA GLY A 391 -14.74 11.59 15.55
C GLY A 391 -15.68 10.38 15.67
N SER A 392 -15.50 9.41 14.80
CA SER A 392 -16.32 8.19 14.75
C SER A 392 -16.28 7.39 16.07
N LEU A 393 -15.09 7.24 16.67
CA LEU A 393 -14.91 6.47 17.91
C LEU A 393 -15.67 7.07 19.12
N PRO A 394 -15.56 8.39 19.43
CA PRO A 394 -16.39 9.01 20.46
C PRO A 394 -17.90 8.90 20.17
N ALA A 395 -18.32 9.13 18.92
CA ALA A 395 -19.71 9.01 18.53
C ALA A 395 -20.23 7.57 18.69
N ALA A 396 -19.44 6.57 18.29
CA ALA A 396 -19.74 5.15 18.47
C ALA A 396 -19.90 4.78 19.95
N THR A 397 -18.99 5.25 20.80
CA THR A 397 -19.05 5.04 22.24
C THR A 397 -20.34 5.61 22.85
N LEU A 398 -20.72 6.83 22.46
CA LEU A 398 -21.94 7.47 22.96
C LEU A 398 -23.21 6.74 22.49
N VAL A 399 -23.30 6.38 21.21
CA VAL A 399 -24.47 5.65 20.69
C VAL A 399 -24.59 4.28 21.34
N SER A 400 -23.51 3.54 21.47
CA SER A 400 -23.51 2.23 22.10
C SER A 400 -23.97 2.31 23.57
N ARG A 401 -23.44 3.26 24.35
CA ARG A 401 -23.75 3.40 25.79
C ARG A 401 -25.15 3.95 26.04
N GLU A 402 -25.54 5.02 25.33
CA GLU A 402 -26.80 5.76 25.62
C GLU A 402 -28.01 5.15 24.92
N VAL A 403 -27.81 4.41 23.83
CA VAL A 403 -28.90 3.82 23.06
C VAL A 403 -28.91 2.30 23.17
N GLY A 404 -27.77 1.66 23.44
CA GLY A 404 -27.63 0.20 23.46
C GLY A 404 -27.78 -0.41 22.06
N LEU A 405 -27.33 0.29 21.04
CA LEU A 405 -27.32 -0.17 19.65
C LEU A 405 -25.89 -0.56 19.28
N GLU A 406 -25.77 -1.64 18.54
CA GLU A 406 -24.47 -2.08 18.02
C GLU A 406 -23.92 -1.08 17.01
N VAL A 407 -22.61 -0.80 17.06
CA VAL A 407 -21.98 0.22 16.23
C VAL A 407 -20.76 -0.33 15.53
N VAL A 408 -20.60 0.01 14.25
CA VAL A 408 -19.37 -0.10 13.49
C VAL A 408 -18.79 1.31 13.32
N ALA A 409 -17.64 1.57 13.92
CA ALA A 409 -16.93 2.83 13.74
C ALA A 409 -16.06 2.75 12.49
N HIS A 410 -16.25 3.65 11.52
CA HIS A 410 -15.28 3.78 10.45
C HIS A 410 -14.02 4.45 11.01
N TYR A 411 -12.87 4.04 10.54
CA TYR A 411 -11.59 4.62 10.96
C TYR A 411 -10.70 4.87 9.76
N ALA A 412 -10.38 6.15 9.54
CA ALA A 412 -9.62 6.60 8.38
C ALA A 412 -8.14 6.77 8.71
N CYS A 413 -7.28 6.26 7.82
CA CYS A 413 -5.83 6.42 7.92
C CYS A 413 -5.37 7.85 7.64
N ARG A 414 -6.18 8.64 6.91
CA ARG A 414 -5.81 9.96 6.38
C ARG A 414 -5.39 10.97 7.44
N ASP A 415 -6.09 11.06 8.55
CA ASP A 415 -5.99 12.21 9.46
C ASP A 415 -5.10 11.96 10.69
N ARG A 416 -4.51 10.76 10.82
CA ARG A 416 -3.78 10.33 12.02
C ARG A 416 -2.47 9.64 11.71
N ASN A 417 -1.47 9.84 12.57
CA ASN A 417 -0.25 9.06 12.51
C ASN A 417 -0.40 7.69 13.18
N MET A 418 0.53 6.77 12.94
CA MET A 418 0.46 5.41 13.47
C MET A 418 0.34 5.38 14.99
N LEU A 419 1.10 6.21 15.73
CA LEU A 419 0.99 6.27 17.19
C LEU A 419 -0.38 6.78 17.62
N GLY A 420 -0.90 7.81 16.95
CA GLY A 420 -2.26 8.31 17.18
C GLY A 420 -3.31 7.25 16.89
N MET A 421 -3.16 6.49 15.80
CA MET A 421 -4.06 5.39 15.46
C MET A 421 -4.06 4.29 16.53
N ILE A 422 -2.89 3.84 16.99
CA ILE A 422 -2.78 2.82 18.04
C ILE A 422 -3.40 3.35 19.35
N SER A 423 -3.07 4.59 19.74
CA SER A 423 -3.62 5.21 20.95
C SER A 423 -5.14 5.33 20.90
N ASP A 424 -5.70 5.80 19.78
CA ASP A 424 -7.15 5.90 19.58
C ASP A 424 -7.83 4.52 19.64
N LEU A 425 -7.24 3.51 18.98
CA LEU A 425 -7.80 2.16 18.94
C LEU A 425 -7.76 1.48 20.32
N LEU A 426 -6.67 1.62 21.07
CA LEU A 426 -6.60 1.12 22.45
C LEU A 426 -7.63 1.83 23.34
N GLY A 427 -7.78 3.15 23.19
CA GLY A 427 -8.82 3.93 23.88
C GLY A 427 -10.24 3.48 23.50
N ALA A 428 -10.48 3.21 22.22
CA ALA A 428 -11.75 2.69 21.71
C ALA A 428 -12.06 1.30 22.27
N ALA A 429 -11.08 0.40 22.31
CA ALA A 429 -11.21 -0.93 22.91
C ALA A 429 -11.58 -0.84 24.39
N ALA A 430 -10.90 0.02 25.15
CA ALA A 430 -11.19 0.28 26.55
C ALA A 430 -12.60 0.90 26.76
N ALA A 431 -13.06 1.72 25.81
CA ALA A 431 -14.41 2.31 25.83
C ALA A 431 -15.52 1.33 25.40
N GLY A 432 -15.17 0.10 24.97
CA GLY A 432 -16.13 -0.93 24.56
C GLY A 432 -16.49 -0.93 23.07
N VAL A 433 -15.81 -0.13 22.24
CA VAL A 433 -15.96 -0.22 20.77
C VAL A 433 -15.29 -1.50 20.31
N ARG A 434 -16.04 -2.34 19.59
CA ARG A 434 -15.57 -3.66 19.13
C ARG A 434 -15.49 -3.77 17.62
N ASN A 435 -16.34 -3.07 16.86
CA ASN A 435 -16.39 -3.23 15.42
C ASN A 435 -15.83 -1.99 14.74
N VAL A 436 -14.85 -2.21 13.86
CA VAL A 436 -14.15 -1.15 13.13
C VAL A 436 -14.20 -1.43 11.64
N LEU A 437 -14.66 -0.47 10.84
CA LEU A 437 -14.53 -0.49 9.39
C LEU A 437 -13.31 0.36 9.00
N VAL A 438 -12.31 -0.29 8.47
CA VAL A 438 -11.06 0.34 8.07
C VAL A 438 -11.20 0.97 6.68
N VAL A 439 -10.88 2.25 6.59
CA VAL A 439 -10.86 2.99 5.32
C VAL A 439 -9.55 3.78 5.18
N THR A 440 -9.03 3.89 3.95
CA THR A 440 -7.85 4.73 3.69
C THR A 440 -8.16 6.20 3.95
N GLY A 441 -9.32 6.67 3.52
CA GLY A 441 -9.75 8.06 3.52
C GLY A 441 -9.42 8.76 2.20
N ASP A 442 -10.38 9.56 1.71
CA ASP A 442 -10.22 10.28 0.44
C ASP A 442 -9.38 11.54 0.63
N LEU A 443 -8.46 11.81 -0.31
CA LEU A 443 -7.86 13.12 -0.46
C LEU A 443 -8.95 14.08 -0.96
N SER A 444 -9.34 15.07 -0.16
CA SER A 444 -10.25 16.12 -0.59
C SER A 444 -9.56 17.47 -0.61
N PRO A 445 -8.84 17.82 -1.69
CA PRO A 445 -8.22 19.14 -1.83
C PRO A 445 -9.23 20.28 -1.94
N ALA A 446 -10.49 19.97 -2.22
CA ALA A 446 -11.59 20.95 -2.38
C ALA A 446 -12.38 21.22 -1.09
N GLY A 447 -11.93 20.75 0.06
CA GLY A 447 -12.58 20.98 1.35
C GLY A 447 -12.33 22.39 1.92
N PRO A 448 -13.03 22.78 2.99
CA PRO A 448 -12.86 24.08 3.64
C PRO A 448 -11.53 24.24 4.39
N TYR A 449 -10.69 23.20 4.38
CA TYR A 449 -9.36 23.17 5.00
C TYR A 449 -8.28 22.83 3.97
N PRO A 450 -8.00 23.71 2.98
CA PRO A 450 -7.09 23.40 1.88
C PRO A 450 -5.66 23.15 2.34
N ASP A 451 -5.28 23.67 3.50
CA ASP A 451 -3.93 23.56 4.06
C ASP A 451 -3.78 22.38 5.04
N HIS A 452 -4.84 21.56 5.22
CA HIS A 452 -4.69 20.39 6.10
C HIS A 452 -3.76 19.35 5.47
N THR A 453 -2.86 18.81 6.26
CA THR A 453 -1.92 17.78 5.83
C THR A 453 -2.55 16.42 5.97
N ALA A 454 -2.68 15.71 4.88
CA ALA A 454 -3.01 14.29 4.91
C ALA A 454 -1.81 13.49 5.42
N VAL A 455 -2.07 12.55 6.29
CA VAL A 455 -1.06 11.88 7.10
C VAL A 455 -0.61 10.55 6.47
N PHE A 456 -1.53 9.64 6.17
CA PHE A 456 -1.31 8.36 5.50
C PHE A 456 -0.02 7.60 5.88
N ASP A 457 0.28 7.39 7.18
CA ASP A 457 1.38 6.50 7.59
C ASP A 457 1.23 5.09 7.05
N ILE A 458 -0.02 4.66 6.96
CA ILE A 458 -0.45 3.37 6.46
C ILE A 458 -1.76 3.56 5.69
N ASP A 459 -2.04 2.65 4.78
CA ASP A 459 -3.33 2.54 4.11
C ASP A 459 -4.28 1.58 4.87
N SER A 460 -5.44 1.32 4.28
CA SER A 460 -6.43 0.41 4.88
C SER A 460 -5.90 -1.03 5.05
N ILE A 461 -4.99 -1.49 4.21
CA ILE A 461 -4.38 -2.83 4.33
C ILE A 461 -3.46 -2.86 5.56
N GLY A 462 -2.58 -1.86 5.67
CA GLY A 462 -1.69 -1.70 6.82
C GLY A 462 -2.45 -1.59 8.14
N LEU A 463 -3.52 -0.78 8.18
CA LEU A 463 -4.33 -0.61 9.39
C LEU A 463 -5.13 -1.88 9.75
N THR A 464 -5.62 -2.64 8.76
CA THR A 464 -6.23 -3.96 9.00
C THR A 464 -5.24 -4.89 9.68
N ASN A 465 -3.98 -4.90 9.23
CA ASN A 465 -2.92 -5.69 9.86
C ASN A 465 -2.60 -5.22 11.28
N VAL A 466 -2.58 -3.89 11.54
CA VAL A 466 -2.41 -3.34 12.90
C VAL A 466 -3.49 -3.86 13.84
N LEU A 467 -4.77 -3.77 13.45
CA LEU A 467 -5.89 -4.27 14.24
C LEU A 467 -5.80 -5.78 14.48
N SER A 468 -5.44 -6.55 13.46
CA SER A 468 -5.22 -7.99 13.59
C SER A 468 -4.12 -8.29 14.62
N ARG A 469 -2.99 -7.58 14.57
CA ARG A 469 -1.90 -7.73 15.55
C ARG A 469 -2.32 -7.36 16.97
N LEU A 470 -3.07 -6.27 17.15
CA LEU A 470 -3.60 -5.89 18.46
C LEU A 470 -4.53 -6.97 19.03
N ASN A 471 -5.33 -7.63 18.18
CA ASN A 471 -6.15 -8.78 18.58
C ASN A 471 -5.32 -10.01 19.00
N HIS A 472 -4.07 -10.11 18.51
CA HIS A 472 -3.10 -11.13 18.92
C HIS A 472 -2.24 -10.70 20.12
N GLY A 473 -2.53 -9.56 20.73
CA GLY A 473 -1.82 -9.07 21.92
C GLY A 473 -0.46 -8.45 21.65
N ILE A 474 -0.22 -7.95 20.44
CA ILE A 474 1.06 -7.32 20.07
C ILE A 474 0.83 -6.06 19.24
N ASP A 475 1.62 -5.01 19.49
CA ASP A 475 1.60 -3.80 18.67
C ASP A 475 2.47 -3.94 17.40
N PRO A 476 2.42 -2.99 16.46
CA PRO A 476 3.30 -3.00 15.28
C PRO A 476 4.80 -2.96 15.60
N GLY A 477 5.19 -2.40 16.74
CA GLY A 477 6.58 -2.33 17.21
C GLY A 477 7.08 -3.62 17.84
N GLY A 478 6.20 -4.64 17.99
CA GLY A 478 6.55 -5.91 18.61
C GLY A 478 6.38 -5.94 20.13
N HIS A 479 5.80 -4.90 20.74
CA HIS A 479 5.57 -4.86 22.18
C HIS A 479 4.26 -5.53 22.57
N PRO A 480 4.20 -6.24 23.71
CA PRO A 480 2.97 -6.88 24.17
C PRO A 480 1.89 -5.83 24.50
N VAL A 481 0.65 -6.16 24.12
CA VAL A 481 -0.57 -5.42 24.45
C VAL A 481 -1.45 -6.33 25.30
N GLU A 482 -1.59 -6.02 26.59
CA GLU A 482 -2.35 -6.83 27.54
C GLU A 482 -3.42 -6.00 28.25
N PRO A 483 -4.69 -6.46 28.23
CA PRO A 483 -5.17 -7.59 27.44
C PRO A 483 -5.16 -7.33 25.94
N ALA A 484 -5.13 -8.38 25.12
CA ALA A 484 -5.32 -8.29 23.68
C ALA A 484 -6.65 -7.62 23.35
N THR A 485 -6.73 -6.91 22.22
CA THR A 485 -7.98 -6.31 21.78
C THR A 485 -8.93 -7.35 21.17
N GLU A 486 -10.21 -6.99 21.06
CA GLU A 486 -11.27 -7.87 20.54
C GLU A 486 -12.01 -7.21 19.38
N PHE A 487 -11.27 -6.62 18.46
CA PHE A 487 -11.90 -5.96 17.31
C PHE A 487 -12.46 -6.97 16.30
N VAL A 488 -13.67 -6.70 15.81
CA VAL A 488 -14.24 -7.27 14.59
C VAL A 488 -13.86 -6.34 13.45
N ILE A 489 -13.08 -6.83 12.52
CA ILE A 489 -12.36 -6.02 11.53
C ILE A 489 -13.08 -6.03 10.19
N GLY A 490 -13.67 -4.92 9.82
CA GLY A 490 -14.30 -4.71 8.51
C GLY A 490 -13.43 -3.90 7.57
N VAL A 491 -13.61 -4.12 6.26
CA VAL A 491 -12.96 -3.34 5.20
C VAL A 491 -13.97 -2.89 4.16
N ALA A 492 -13.64 -1.81 3.45
CA ALA A 492 -14.44 -1.35 2.32
C ALA A 492 -14.04 -2.07 1.02
N LEU A 493 -15.04 -2.36 0.17
CA LEU A 493 -14.88 -2.82 -1.20
C LEU A 493 -15.59 -1.84 -2.13
N ASN A 494 -14.98 -1.48 -3.26
CA ASN A 494 -15.57 -0.61 -4.27
C ASN A 494 -15.94 -1.37 -5.55
N PRO A 495 -17.19 -1.85 -5.70
CA PRO A 495 -17.63 -2.52 -6.91
C PRO A 495 -17.68 -1.61 -8.15
N GLY A 496 -17.71 -0.29 -7.96
CA GLY A 496 -17.72 0.70 -9.02
C GLY A 496 -16.33 1.22 -9.42
N ALA A 497 -15.26 0.60 -8.93
CA ALA A 497 -13.90 1.01 -9.26
C ALA A 497 -13.64 0.99 -10.78
N ALA A 498 -12.95 2.02 -11.28
CA ALA A 498 -12.60 2.12 -12.69
C ALA A 498 -11.68 0.95 -13.14
N ASP A 499 -10.81 0.49 -12.25
CA ASP A 499 -9.97 -0.69 -12.42
C ASP A 499 -10.42 -1.78 -11.43
N ALA A 500 -11.32 -2.65 -11.91
CA ALA A 500 -11.90 -3.72 -11.11
C ALA A 500 -10.87 -4.81 -10.76
N GLU A 501 -9.86 -5.04 -11.59
CA GLU A 501 -8.80 -6.02 -11.32
C GLU A 501 -7.89 -5.55 -10.20
N ARG A 502 -7.50 -4.28 -10.23
CA ARG A 502 -6.73 -3.65 -9.15
C ARG A 502 -7.50 -3.69 -7.83
N GLU A 503 -8.79 -3.34 -7.84
CA GLU A 503 -9.61 -3.39 -6.63
C GLU A 503 -9.76 -4.83 -6.10
N ALA A 504 -9.90 -5.83 -6.99
CA ALA A 504 -9.95 -7.24 -6.59
C ALA A 504 -8.63 -7.69 -5.92
N ARG A 505 -7.47 -7.31 -6.48
CA ARG A 505 -6.17 -7.61 -5.86
C ARG A 505 -6.02 -6.92 -4.50
N ARG A 506 -6.33 -5.63 -4.40
CA ARG A 506 -6.29 -4.90 -3.13
C ARG A 506 -7.25 -5.49 -2.09
N PHE A 507 -8.41 -5.94 -2.54
CA PHE A 507 -9.38 -6.62 -1.69
C PHE A 507 -8.80 -7.92 -1.11
N GLN A 508 -8.14 -8.74 -1.93
CA GLN A 508 -7.46 -9.95 -1.45
C GLN A 508 -6.41 -9.61 -0.37
N TRP A 509 -5.62 -8.57 -0.57
CA TRP A 509 -4.64 -8.13 0.43
C TRP A 509 -5.29 -7.67 1.75
N LYS A 510 -6.48 -7.06 1.70
CA LYS A 510 -7.24 -6.74 2.91
C LYS A 510 -7.68 -8.00 3.66
N LEU A 511 -8.10 -9.05 2.93
CA LEU A 511 -8.43 -10.34 3.52
C LEU A 511 -7.21 -11.01 4.16
N ASP A 512 -6.08 -11.03 3.45
CA ASP A 512 -4.81 -11.57 3.96
C ASP A 512 -4.29 -10.81 5.19
N ALA A 513 -4.60 -9.51 5.28
CA ALA A 513 -4.27 -8.68 6.43
C ALA A 513 -5.14 -8.96 7.67
N GLY A 514 -6.23 -9.73 7.53
CA GLY A 514 -7.09 -10.13 8.63
C GLY A 514 -8.49 -9.50 8.64
N ALA A 515 -9.00 -9.05 7.50
CA ALA A 515 -10.39 -8.59 7.40
C ALA A 515 -11.39 -9.73 7.61
N GLU A 516 -12.44 -9.48 8.39
CA GLU A 516 -13.43 -10.48 8.82
C GLU A 516 -14.83 -10.21 8.27
N PHE A 517 -15.09 -9.01 7.76
CA PHE A 517 -16.31 -8.67 7.00
C PHE A 517 -16.05 -7.51 6.04
N VAL A 518 -16.99 -7.31 5.14
CA VAL A 518 -16.89 -6.29 4.09
C VAL A 518 -18.14 -5.42 4.06
N ILE A 519 -17.98 -4.10 3.89
CA ILE A 519 -19.06 -3.21 3.45
C ILE A 519 -18.71 -2.70 2.06
N THR A 520 -19.62 -2.86 1.09
CA THR A 520 -19.36 -2.32 -0.24
C THR A 520 -19.71 -0.84 -0.34
N GLN A 521 -19.07 -0.14 -1.27
CA GLN A 521 -19.61 1.12 -1.78
C GLN A 521 -21.01 0.90 -2.38
N PRO A 522 -21.83 1.96 -2.53
CA PRO A 522 -23.19 1.82 -3.03
C PRO A 522 -23.24 1.11 -4.38
N VAL A 523 -24.15 0.15 -4.50
CA VAL A 523 -24.45 -0.58 -5.75
C VAL A 523 -25.83 -0.19 -6.24
N PHE A 524 -25.97 -0.04 -7.57
CA PHE A 524 -27.21 0.33 -8.25
C PHE A 524 -27.69 -0.73 -9.24
N GLU A 525 -26.85 -1.74 -9.51
CA GLU A 525 -27.13 -2.84 -10.44
C GLU A 525 -26.62 -4.17 -9.89
N GLY A 526 -27.33 -5.27 -10.17
CA GLY A 526 -26.96 -6.63 -9.70
C GLY A 526 -25.59 -7.10 -10.18
N GLU A 527 -25.19 -6.71 -11.39
CA GLU A 527 -23.93 -7.15 -11.98
C GLU A 527 -22.66 -6.52 -11.37
N SER A 528 -22.80 -5.53 -10.50
CA SER A 528 -21.66 -4.78 -9.93
C SER A 528 -20.65 -5.66 -9.19
N LEU A 529 -21.08 -6.77 -8.58
CA LEU A 529 -20.20 -7.72 -7.87
C LEU A 529 -19.65 -8.86 -8.77
N ARG A 530 -20.10 -8.95 -10.01
CA ARG A 530 -19.73 -10.04 -10.92
C ARG A 530 -18.21 -10.18 -11.17
N PRO A 531 -17.43 -9.09 -11.38
CA PRO A 531 -15.99 -9.21 -11.57
C PRO A 531 -15.29 -9.87 -10.38
N PHE A 532 -15.72 -9.54 -9.15
CA PHE A 532 -15.15 -10.07 -7.92
C PHE A 532 -15.53 -11.52 -7.66
N ARG A 533 -16.73 -11.92 -8.06
CA ARG A 533 -17.16 -13.33 -8.03
C ARG A 533 -16.38 -14.18 -9.02
N ALA A 534 -16.21 -13.70 -10.25
CA ALA A 534 -15.50 -14.41 -11.30
C ALA A 534 -14.00 -14.64 -10.98
N SER A 535 -13.37 -13.73 -10.24
CA SER A 535 -11.98 -13.87 -9.81
C SER A 535 -11.79 -14.82 -8.62
N GLY A 536 -12.88 -15.31 -8.00
CA GLY A 536 -12.80 -16.10 -6.77
C GLY A 536 -12.32 -15.32 -5.54
N SER A 537 -12.28 -13.99 -5.64
CA SER A 537 -11.65 -13.12 -4.64
C SER A 537 -12.42 -13.01 -3.32
N PHE A 538 -13.66 -13.46 -3.24
CA PHE A 538 -14.47 -13.24 -2.03
C PHE A 538 -14.08 -14.15 -0.84
N GLY A 539 -13.60 -15.37 -1.11
CA GLY A 539 -13.44 -16.33 -0.02
C GLY A 539 -14.73 -16.52 0.81
N PRO A 540 -14.64 -16.95 2.07
CA PRO A 540 -15.80 -17.13 2.95
C PRO A 540 -16.19 -15.86 3.72
N VAL A 541 -15.69 -14.67 3.34
CA VAL A 541 -15.88 -13.45 4.14
C VAL A 541 -17.27 -12.84 3.90
N PRO A 542 -18.04 -12.56 4.97
CA PRO A 542 -19.37 -11.95 4.90
C PRO A 542 -19.36 -10.57 4.24
N ILE A 543 -20.29 -10.33 3.30
CA ILE A 543 -20.44 -9.05 2.61
C ILE A 543 -21.76 -8.39 3.00
N LEU A 544 -21.69 -7.15 3.47
CA LEU A 544 -22.80 -6.25 3.64
C LEU A 544 -22.85 -5.31 2.42
N VAL A 545 -23.89 -5.46 1.60
CA VAL A 545 -24.03 -4.68 0.37
C VAL A 545 -24.46 -3.26 0.69
N GLY A 546 -23.72 -2.28 0.19
CA GLY A 546 -24.06 -0.86 0.29
C GLY A 546 -25.24 -0.50 -0.62
N LEU A 547 -26.31 0.03 -0.05
CA LEU A 547 -27.48 0.54 -0.76
C LEU A 547 -27.66 2.03 -0.47
N TRP A 548 -27.96 2.80 -1.50
CA TRP A 548 -28.21 4.22 -1.41
C TRP A 548 -29.56 4.55 -2.07
N PRO A 549 -30.65 4.74 -1.30
CA PRO A 549 -31.92 5.19 -1.89
C PRO A 549 -31.76 6.63 -2.40
N LEU A 550 -31.86 6.83 -3.72
CA LEU A 550 -31.69 8.13 -4.34
C LEU A 550 -32.83 9.07 -3.96
N ALA A 551 -32.52 10.26 -3.44
CA ALA A 551 -33.54 11.20 -2.94
C ALA A 551 -34.12 12.13 -4.05
N SER A 552 -33.44 12.28 -5.18
CA SER A 552 -33.80 13.16 -6.30
C SER A 552 -32.86 12.92 -7.48
N LEU A 553 -33.20 13.41 -8.68
CA LEU A 553 -32.29 13.43 -9.82
C LEU A 553 -30.98 14.16 -9.49
N ARG A 554 -31.04 15.31 -8.85
CA ARG A 554 -29.86 16.07 -8.43
C ARG A 554 -28.94 15.28 -7.49
N ASN A 555 -29.52 14.42 -6.64
CA ASN A 555 -28.72 13.53 -5.78
C ASN A 555 -28.05 12.42 -6.60
N ALA A 556 -28.72 11.86 -7.60
CA ALA A 556 -28.15 10.86 -8.50
C ALA A 556 -27.01 11.46 -9.35
N GLU A 557 -27.21 12.64 -9.94
CA GLU A 557 -26.20 13.36 -10.71
C GLU A 557 -24.98 13.74 -9.86
N PHE A 558 -25.19 14.17 -8.63
CA PHE A 558 -24.11 14.44 -7.68
C PHE A 558 -23.26 13.19 -7.40
N LEU A 559 -23.90 12.05 -7.17
CA LEU A 559 -23.18 10.78 -6.96
C LEU A 559 -22.42 10.35 -8.20
N ALA A 560 -22.99 10.52 -9.37
CA ALA A 560 -22.39 10.13 -10.64
C ALA A 560 -21.17 10.96 -11.04
N ASN A 561 -21.16 12.27 -10.69
CA ASN A 561 -20.18 13.21 -11.22
C ASN A 561 -19.21 13.78 -10.17
N GLU A 562 -19.59 13.78 -8.88
CA GLU A 562 -18.84 14.49 -7.83
C GLU A 562 -18.34 13.56 -6.71
N VAL A 563 -18.81 12.29 -6.65
CA VAL A 563 -18.37 11.35 -5.60
C VAL A 563 -17.41 10.33 -6.21
N PRO A 564 -16.12 10.41 -5.89
CA PRO A 564 -15.13 9.47 -6.39
C PRO A 564 -15.49 8.02 -6.04
N GLY A 565 -15.34 7.12 -7.01
CA GLY A 565 -15.57 5.69 -6.79
C GLY A 565 -17.03 5.24 -6.77
N VAL A 566 -18.00 6.14 -6.90
CA VAL A 566 -19.41 5.77 -7.05
C VAL A 566 -19.79 5.82 -8.53
N ARG A 567 -20.25 4.70 -9.05
CA ARG A 567 -20.74 4.60 -10.43
C ARG A 567 -22.27 4.51 -10.43
N VAL A 568 -22.93 5.53 -10.92
CA VAL A 568 -24.38 5.52 -11.15
C VAL A 568 -24.62 5.28 -12.65
N PRO A 569 -25.27 4.18 -13.05
CA PRO A 569 -25.55 3.86 -14.45
C PRO A 569 -26.47 4.90 -15.11
N GLU A 570 -26.31 5.12 -16.42
CA GLU A 570 -27.19 6.05 -17.17
C GLU A 570 -28.66 5.60 -17.16
N SER A 571 -28.92 4.29 -17.13
CA SER A 571 -30.25 3.70 -16.91
C SER A 571 -30.92 4.22 -15.65
N VAL A 572 -30.17 4.31 -14.55
CA VAL A 572 -30.64 4.84 -13.26
C VAL A 572 -30.88 6.34 -13.34
N LEU A 573 -29.97 7.09 -13.97
CA LEU A 573 -30.13 8.56 -14.17
C LEU A 573 -31.37 8.87 -15.02
N SER A 574 -31.62 8.09 -16.08
CA SER A 574 -32.83 8.23 -16.92
C SER A 574 -34.10 7.98 -16.12
N ARG A 575 -34.15 6.90 -15.34
CA ARG A 575 -35.31 6.57 -14.47
C ARG A 575 -35.59 7.69 -13.46
N MET A 576 -34.54 8.22 -12.83
CA MET A 576 -34.69 9.34 -11.88
C MET A 576 -35.20 10.60 -12.55
N ARG A 577 -34.75 10.91 -13.78
CA ARG A 577 -35.19 12.04 -14.58
C ARG A 577 -36.67 11.91 -14.96
N ASP A 578 -37.09 10.73 -15.42
CA ASP A 578 -38.46 10.45 -15.81
C ASP A 578 -39.41 10.52 -14.61
N ALA A 579 -39.02 9.98 -13.46
CA ALA A 579 -39.80 10.02 -12.23
C ALA A 579 -39.97 11.49 -11.73
N GLU A 580 -38.91 12.29 -11.74
CA GLU A 580 -38.97 13.71 -11.34
C GLU A 580 -39.83 14.53 -12.29
N ALA A 581 -39.78 14.27 -13.59
CA ALA A 581 -40.63 14.93 -14.58
C ALA A 581 -42.13 14.59 -14.43
N GLN A 582 -42.45 13.38 -13.98
CA GLN A 582 -43.84 12.92 -13.81
C GLN A 582 -44.49 13.35 -12.50
N GLY A 583 -43.72 13.37 -11.39
CA GLY A 583 -44.29 13.62 -10.06
C GLY A 583 -43.38 14.38 -9.10
N GLY A 584 -42.37 15.08 -9.61
CA GLY A 584 -41.47 15.90 -8.81
C GLY A 584 -40.55 15.11 -7.90
N SER A 585 -40.00 15.75 -6.87
CA SER A 585 -38.98 15.17 -6.00
C SER A 585 -39.47 13.99 -5.16
N GLU A 586 -40.78 13.88 -4.89
CA GLU A 586 -41.34 12.77 -4.11
C GLU A 586 -41.38 11.50 -4.97
N ALA A 587 -41.86 11.61 -6.21
CA ALA A 587 -41.83 10.49 -7.16
C ALA A 587 -40.40 10.02 -7.47
N ALA A 588 -39.46 10.97 -7.59
CA ALA A 588 -38.04 10.63 -7.73
C ALA A 588 -37.49 9.88 -6.51
N ALA A 589 -37.86 10.29 -5.27
CA ALA A 589 -37.44 9.59 -4.07
C ALA A 589 -38.05 8.18 -3.96
N GLU A 590 -39.30 7.99 -4.39
CA GLU A 590 -39.94 6.68 -4.49
C GLU A 590 -39.23 5.76 -5.49
N GLU A 591 -38.87 6.32 -6.65
CA GLU A 591 -38.12 5.60 -7.67
C GLU A 591 -36.72 5.22 -7.17
N GLY A 592 -36.05 6.11 -6.44
CA GLY A 592 -34.75 5.84 -5.83
C GLY A 592 -34.78 4.69 -4.81
N VAL A 593 -35.85 4.55 -4.04
CA VAL A 593 -36.07 3.39 -3.16
C VAL A 593 -36.30 2.12 -3.99
N ARG A 594 -37.10 2.21 -5.05
CA ARG A 594 -37.39 1.07 -5.94
C ARG A 594 -36.11 0.55 -6.62
N ILE A 595 -35.27 1.45 -7.12
CA ILE A 595 -33.97 1.09 -7.71
C ILE A 595 -33.09 0.34 -6.71
N ALA A 596 -33.03 0.80 -5.45
CA ALA A 596 -32.26 0.13 -4.43
C ALA A 596 -32.79 -1.26 -4.07
N VAL A 597 -34.12 -1.45 -4.07
CA VAL A 597 -34.77 -2.76 -3.87
C VAL A 597 -34.45 -3.70 -5.03
N GLU A 598 -34.58 -3.26 -6.27
CA GLU A 598 -34.27 -4.05 -7.47
C GLU A 598 -32.80 -4.45 -7.51
N ALA A 599 -31.87 -3.54 -7.16
CA ALA A 599 -30.44 -3.86 -7.05
C ALA A 599 -30.18 -4.94 -6.01
N PHE A 600 -30.82 -4.86 -4.85
CA PHE A 600 -30.73 -5.88 -3.81
C PHE A 600 -31.27 -7.23 -4.30
N ASP A 601 -32.46 -7.26 -4.89
CA ASP A 601 -33.07 -8.48 -5.41
C ASP A 601 -32.18 -9.16 -6.46
N ALA A 602 -31.62 -8.38 -7.40
CA ALA A 602 -30.73 -8.90 -8.44
C ALA A 602 -29.42 -9.48 -7.86
N LEU A 603 -28.81 -8.78 -6.90
CA LEU A 603 -27.60 -9.25 -6.21
C LEU A 603 -27.84 -10.56 -5.43
N CYS A 604 -29.04 -10.70 -4.86
CA CYS A 604 -29.42 -11.87 -4.10
C CYS A 604 -29.88 -13.05 -4.95
N ALA A 605 -30.34 -12.82 -6.17
CA ALA A 605 -30.75 -13.88 -7.11
C ALA A 605 -29.57 -14.65 -7.71
N GLU A 606 -28.39 -14.06 -7.74
CA GLU A 606 -27.17 -14.67 -8.26
C GLU A 606 -26.53 -15.62 -7.24
N GLY A 607 -26.86 -16.92 -7.31
CA GLY A 607 -26.25 -17.98 -6.51
C GLY A 607 -27.05 -18.37 -5.25
N SER A 608 -27.33 -19.65 -5.11
CA SER A 608 -28.04 -20.23 -3.96
C SER A 608 -27.11 -20.80 -2.88
N ASN A 609 -25.79 -20.79 -3.11
CA ASN A 609 -24.80 -21.34 -2.21
C ASN A 609 -24.07 -20.18 -1.46
N PRO A 610 -23.93 -20.23 -0.11
CA PRO A 610 -23.18 -19.22 0.65
C PRO A 610 -21.73 -18.99 0.19
N THR A 611 -21.08 -20.02 -0.37
CA THR A 611 -19.73 -19.88 -0.95
C THR A 611 -19.73 -19.16 -2.31
N GLU A 612 -20.85 -19.15 -3.01
CA GLU A 612 -21.02 -18.48 -4.30
C GLU A 612 -21.64 -17.07 -4.15
N ASN A 613 -22.42 -16.87 -3.09
CA ASN A 613 -23.07 -15.61 -2.77
C ASN A 613 -22.85 -15.24 -1.28
N PRO A 614 -21.71 -14.61 -0.93
CA PRO A 614 -21.35 -14.29 0.44
C PRO A 614 -22.13 -13.08 1.01
N ILE A 615 -23.23 -12.63 0.36
CA ILE A 615 -24.04 -11.51 0.85
C ILE A 615 -24.79 -11.95 2.11
N GLN A 616 -24.33 -11.41 3.23
CA GLN A 616 -24.83 -11.69 4.58
C GLN A 616 -25.43 -10.44 5.25
N GLY A 617 -25.59 -9.34 4.52
CA GLY A 617 -26.20 -8.15 5.07
C GLY A 617 -26.41 -7.03 4.05
N VAL A 618 -27.07 -5.98 4.55
CA VAL A 618 -27.23 -4.71 3.85
C VAL A 618 -26.71 -3.56 4.72
N HIS A 619 -26.08 -2.61 4.07
CA HIS A 619 -25.67 -1.34 4.64
C HIS A 619 -26.37 -0.20 3.89
N ILE A 620 -27.24 0.54 4.57
CA ILE A 620 -28.04 1.60 3.97
C ILE A 620 -27.46 2.97 4.33
N THR A 621 -27.07 3.75 3.32
CA THR A 621 -26.59 5.13 3.51
C THR A 621 -27.74 6.11 3.27
N PRO A 622 -28.21 6.88 4.30
CA PRO A 622 -29.24 7.87 4.14
C PRO A 622 -28.79 9.04 3.27
N PRO A 623 -29.47 9.35 2.14
CA PRO A 623 -29.07 10.45 1.29
C PRO A 623 -29.18 11.79 2.02
N ARG A 624 -28.07 12.53 2.14
CA ARG A 624 -28.00 13.83 2.84
C ARG A 624 -28.62 13.81 4.26
N GLY A 625 -28.55 12.68 4.97
CA GLY A 625 -29.11 12.54 6.32
C GLY A 625 -30.63 12.32 6.35
N ARG A 626 -31.27 12.02 5.24
CA ARG A 626 -32.69 11.66 5.16
C ARG A 626 -32.92 10.25 5.67
N LEU A 627 -32.93 10.11 7.00
CA LEU A 627 -33.17 8.84 7.68
C LEU A 627 -34.52 8.21 7.30
N ASP A 628 -35.53 9.02 6.99
CA ASP A 628 -36.84 8.57 6.54
C ASP A 628 -36.75 7.66 5.30
N LEU A 629 -35.94 8.00 4.30
CA LEU A 629 -35.74 7.19 3.11
C LEU A 629 -35.00 5.88 3.39
N ALA A 630 -34.02 5.91 4.27
CA ALA A 630 -33.30 4.70 4.66
C ALA A 630 -34.23 3.71 5.41
N LEU A 631 -35.07 4.21 6.31
CA LEU A 631 -36.03 3.38 7.04
C LEU A 631 -37.15 2.86 6.10
N ARG A 632 -37.59 3.68 5.15
CA ARG A 632 -38.52 3.24 4.11
C ARG A 632 -37.93 2.12 3.25
N LEU A 633 -36.67 2.26 2.81
CA LEU A 633 -35.99 1.18 2.08
C LEU A 633 -35.91 -0.09 2.92
N LEU A 634 -35.57 0.02 4.20
CA LEU A 634 -35.55 -1.12 5.11
C LEU A 634 -36.93 -1.82 5.18
N ASP A 635 -38.02 -1.03 5.29
CA ASP A 635 -39.36 -1.61 5.35
C ASP A 635 -39.73 -2.36 4.05
N GLU A 636 -39.34 -1.85 2.88
CA GLU A 636 -39.51 -2.52 1.58
C GLU A 636 -38.66 -3.81 1.48
N LEU A 637 -37.50 -3.85 2.14
CA LEU A 637 -36.64 -5.04 2.15
C LEU A 637 -37.11 -6.11 3.17
N ARG A 638 -37.85 -5.77 4.23
CA ARG A 638 -38.25 -6.69 5.29
C ARG A 638 -38.89 -8.02 4.82
N PRO A 639 -39.83 -8.06 3.86
CA PRO A 639 -40.37 -9.32 3.36
C PRO A 639 -39.28 -10.24 2.81
N ARG A 640 -38.31 -9.68 2.08
CA ARG A 640 -37.19 -10.39 1.46
C ARG A 640 -36.19 -10.90 2.51
N LEU A 641 -36.03 -10.15 3.61
CA LEU A 641 -35.13 -10.49 4.71
C LEU A 641 -35.69 -11.61 5.59
N ARG A 642 -37.01 -11.71 5.75
CA ARG A 642 -37.68 -12.82 6.49
C ARG A 642 -37.39 -14.16 5.86
N ASP A 643 -37.38 -14.25 4.53
CA ASP A 643 -37.05 -15.46 3.79
C ASP A 643 -35.60 -15.91 3.99
N ARG A 644 -34.74 -15.02 4.55
CA ARG A 644 -33.33 -15.25 4.88
C ARG A 644 -33.06 -15.40 6.41
N GLY A 645 -34.11 -15.59 7.20
CA GLY A 645 -34.00 -15.85 8.64
C GLY A 645 -33.82 -14.59 9.51
N VAL A 646 -34.15 -13.40 8.99
CA VAL A 646 -34.24 -12.16 9.76
C VAL A 646 -35.68 -12.02 10.26
N GLY A 647 -35.89 -12.36 11.54
CA GLY A 647 -37.19 -12.25 12.21
C GLY A 647 -37.11 -11.33 13.41
#